data_0b141e30a41e7f88fe2cb51dfffb2d50
#
_entry.id   0b141e30a41e7f88fe2cb51dfffb2d50
#
_cell.length_a   1.000
_cell.length_b   1.000
_cell.length_c   1.000
_cell.angle_alpha   90.00
_cell.angle_beta   90.00
_cell.angle_gamma   90.00
#
_symmetry.space_group_name_H-M   'P 1'
#
loop_
_entity.id
_entity.type
_entity.pdbx_description
1 polymer ?
#
loop_
_entity_poly.entity_id
_entity_poly.type
_entity_poly.pdbx_seq_one_letter_code
_entity_poly.pdbx_strand_id
1 'polypeptide(L)'
;MLRKSHRLRGHQVLTVVEERVSPAPSGAGARTVATLAKEWAERAPTQVALREKDYGIWQEYDWATTWDLIETAGHGLLALGADVGDRVSIHAEDRPEWVILDLATVAVRGVTVGLYPTNPAAEVEYMLGDCTPVVHLVEDQEQVDKVFEIGAEKMPSVTKLIYCEPRGFSEFSDDRLIFWDDFLEQGRQHRQENPGAVATRMAEATDDDVMTLVYTSGTTGPPKGAMLSNANSMFAIEKIINEVNAYPDETAPNASDQILTYLPLCHVAERIFSTWTMLGGGPTLNFAESIETVPQNLREVQPTLFFAVPRIWERLHAGVLIRGGDATFFKKIWLNTGMKAANAIGRDKVANGGNHTTKSRVLNAIFYPLVFRALQERVGLRHCRRASSGAAPIAPEVLEFFMGIGVPVFELYGMTENSAVATCNFPGRIKLGTVGEPYADIGLRIDEQTGEVQTKHPGNFQGYWNKPEKTAETFTEDGWLRTGDVGEWVDGSHVKIVDRMKDIIITSGGKNISPSEIENSLKASPFIKEAMVIGDGRKYLTALVAIELDVVGDWALRKNLPYTTYRDLSEKPEVIEMVQKIVDETNEKFARVEGIKKFRMIPKELDHEDGELTATQKLKRSAMVDMFGDLVESMY
;
A
#
# COMPACT_ATOMS: atom_id res chain seq x y z
N MET A 1 -20.27 37.19 29.42
CA MET A 1 -19.37 37.63 30.50
C MET A 1 -18.38 36.52 30.81
N LEU A 2 -17.10 36.85 30.55
CA LEU A 2 -15.88 36.23 31.06
C LEU A 2 -15.70 34.70 31.05
N ARG A 3 -15.02 34.24 30.00
CA ARG A 3 -14.25 33.01 30.00
C ARG A 3 -13.06 33.11 30.97
N LYS A 4 -12.94 32.16 31.87
CA LYS A 4 -11.69 31.89 32.59
C LYS A 4 -10.97 30.73 31.92
N SER A 5 -9.81 31.03 31.34
CA SER A 5 -8.82 30.06 30.91
C SER A 5 -8.18 29.38 32.11
N HIS A 6 -8.26 28.06 32.20
CA HIS A 6 -7.38 27.29 33.05
C HIS A 6 -6.36 26.56 32.15
N ARG A 7 -5.11 27.00 32.22
CA ARG A 7 -3.95 26.20 31.79
C ARG A 7 -3.84 25.02 32.76
N LEU A 8 -3.99 23.82 32.25
CA LEU A 8 -3.55 22.60 32.92
C LEU A 8 -2.33 22.06 32.16
N ARG A 9 -1.19 22.05 32.86
CA ARG A 9 -0.06 21.18 32.55
C ARG A 9 -0.46 19.76 32.98
N GLY A 10 -0.29 18.79 32.11
CA GLY A 10 -0.51 17.37 32.44
C GLY A 10 -0.99 16.59 31.21
N HIS A 11 -0.25 15.58 30.86
CA HIS A 11 -0.45 14.56 29.86
C HIS A 11 -1.90 14.40 29.39
N GLN A 12 -2.17 14.74 28.14
CA GLN A 12 -3.47 14.43 27.52
C GLN A 12 -3.47 12.98 27.07
N VAL A 13 -4.01 12.11 27.90
CA VAL A 13 -4.68 10.90 27.46
C VAL A 13 -5.90 11.39 26.69
N LEU A 14 -5.90 11.30 25.37
CA LEU A 14 -7.11 11.53 24.60
C LEU A 14 -8.14 10.48 25.03
N THR A 15 -9.17 10.96 25.69
CA THR A 15 -10.23 10.17 26.33
C THR A 15 -10.92 9.31 25.27
N VAL A 16 -11.06 8.03 25.59
CA VAL A 16 -11.91 7.08 24.88
C VAL A 16 -13.30 7.70 24.74
N VAL A 17 -13.74 7.95 23.52
CA VAL A 17 -15.12 8.30 23.24
C VAL A 17 -15.93 7.02 23.35
N GLU A 18 -16.92 7.03 24.23
CA GLU A 18 -17.91 5.97 24.36
C GLU A 18 -18.58 5.67 23.02
N GLU A 19 -18.82 4.38 22.77
CA GLU A 19 -19.51 3.79 21.64
C GLU A 19 -20.65 4.65 21.08
N ARG A 20 -20.50 5.10 19.85
CA ARG A 20 -21.60 5.46 18.96
C ARG A 20 -21.44 4.76 17.62
N VAL A 21 -21.49 3.44 17.66
CA VAL A 21 -21.94 2.67 16.50
C VAL A 21 -23.45 2.81 16.51
N SER A 22 -24.04 3.47 15.52
CA SER A 22 -25.50 3.41 15.34
C SER A 22 -25.87 1.95 15.12
N PRO A 23 -26.70 1.34 15.97
CA PRO A 23 -27.11 -0.04 15.78
C PRO A 23 -27.81 -0.16 14.43
N ALA A 24 -27.46 -1.21 13.67
CA ALA A 24 -28.23 -1.63 12.51
C ALA A 24 -29.71 -1.79 12.92
N PRO A 25 -30.66 -1.48 12.02
CA PRO A 25 -32.08 -1.69 12.30
C PRO A 25 -32.28 -3.15 12.70
N SER A 26 -32.94 -3.39 13.83
CA SER A 26 -33.24 -4.72 14.35
C SER A 26 -33.96 -5.55 13.29
N GLY A 27 -33.29 -6.57 12.72
CA GLY A 27 -33.87 -7.47 11.73
C GLY A 27 -33.17 -7.51 10.35
N ALA A 28 -32.18 -6.64 10.09
CA ALA A 28 -31.28 -6.77 8.95
C ALA A 28 -29.96 -7.38 9.43
N GLY A 29 -29.32 -8.25 8.62
CA GLY A 29 -27.97 -8.72 8.87
C GLY A 29 -26.96 -7.58 8.94
N ALA A 30 -25.73 -7.87 9.36
CA ALA A 30 -24.67 -6.87 9.41
C ALA A 30 -24.47 -6.20 8.06
N ARG A 31 -24.12 -4.93 8.08
CA ARG A 31 -23.68 -4.23 6.87
C ARG A 31 -22.29 -4.71 6.49
N THR A 32 -22.13 -5.16 5.26
CA THR A 32 -20.87 -5.75 4.75
C THR A 32 -20.44 -5.07 3.45
N VAL A 33 -19.22 -5.33 3.01
CA VAL A 33 -18.74 -4.83 1.69
C VAL A 33 -19.62 -5.36 0.54
N ALA A 34 -20.18 -6.57 0.64
CA ALA A 34 -21.11 -7.13 -0.35
C ALA A 34 -22.46 -6.39 -0.36
N THR A 35 -22.98 -6.01 0.83
CA THR A 35 -24.21 -5.20 0.90
C THR A 35 -24.03 -3.81 0.29
N LEU A 36 -22.84 -3.20 0.43
CA LEU A 36 -22.52 -1.93 -0.22
C LEU A 36 -22.54 -2.04 -1.75
N ALA A 37 -21.97 -3.10 -2.32
CA ALA A 37 -22.00 -3.34 -3.75
C ALA A 37 -23.45 -3.48 -4.28
N LYS A 38 -24.29 -4.21 -3.57
CA LYS A 38 -25.71 -4.33 -3.88
C LYS A 38 -26.46 -3.00 -3.81
N GLU A 39 -26.22 -2.21 -2.76
CA GLU A 39 -26.79 -0.86 -2.60
C GLU A 39 -26.43 0.05 -3.78
N TRP A 40 -25.19 -0.04 -4.31
CA TRP A 40 -24.76 0.70 -5.49
C TRP A 40 -25.50 0.22 -6.76
N ALA A 41 -25.63 -1.09 -6.97
CA ALA A 41 -26.36 -1.65 -8.11
C ALA A 41 -27.85 -1.23 -8.10
N GLU A 42 -28.46 -1.10 -6.92
CA GLU A 42 -29.85 -0.65 -6.80
C GLU A 42 -30.02 0.85 -7.05
N ARG A 43 -29.09 1.70 -6.58
CA ARG A 43 -29.24 3.17 -6.67
C ARG A 43 -28.63 3.79 -7.91
N ALA A 44 -27.59 3.19 -8.50
CA ALA A 44 -26.86 3.71 -9.65
C ALA A 44 -26.45 2.61 -10.65
N PRO A 45 -27.39 1.79 -11.15
CA PRO A 45 -27.12 0.57 -11.91
C PRO A 45 -26.24 0.78 -13.15
N THR A 46 -26.37 1.92 -13.84
CA THR A 46 -25.67 2.20 -15.10
C THR A 46 -24.38 2.98 -14.93
N GLN A 47 -24.00 3.31 -13.68
CA GLN A 47 -22.71 3.95 -13.42
C GLN A 47 -21.60 2.91 -13.50
N VAL A 48 -20.49 3.26 -14.15
CA VAL A 48 -19.32 2.39 -14.26
C VAL A 48 -18.68 2.21 -12.88
N ALA A 49 -18.54 0.96 -12.46
CA ALA A 49 -17.88 0.55 -11.22
C ALA A 49 -16.42 0.15 -11.45
N LEU A 50 -16.19 -0.72 -12.43
CA LEU A 50 -14.88 -1.30 -12.73
C LEU A 50 -14.51 -1.04 -14.19
N ARG A 51 -13.21 -0.85 -14.45
CA ARG A 51 -12.66 -0.78 -15.80
C ARG A 51 -11.34 -1.54 -15.84
N GLU A 52 -11.19 -2.41 -16.78
CA GLU A 52 -9.93 -3.07 -17.10
C GLU A 52 -9.53 -2.81 -18.54
N LYS A 53 -8.25 -2.99 -18.84
CA LYS A 53 -7.75 -2.78 -20.19
C LYS A 53 -7.41 -4.14 -20.81
N ASP A 54 -8.22 -4.55 -21.78
CA ASP A 54 -8.01 -5.77 -22.53
C ASP A 54 -7.60 -5.44 -23.97
N TYR A 55 -6.48 -5.98 -24.43
CA TYR A 55 -5.90 -5.68 -25.76
C TYR A 55 -5.82 -4.17 -26.09
N GLY A 56 -5.53 -3.33 -25.09
CA GLY A 56 -5.41 -1.88 -25.23
C GLY A 56 -6.75 -1.13 -25.23
N ILE A 57 -7.87 -1.80 -25.04
CA ILE A 57 -9.23 -1.22 -25.01
C ILE A 57 -9.79 -1.34 -23.60
N TRP A 58 -10.25 -0.21 -23.05
CA TRP A 58 -10.91 -0.19 -21.76
C TRP A 58 -12.28 -0.84 -21.83
N GLN A 59 -12.46 -1.98 -21.13
CA GLN A 59 -13.74 -2.64 -20.90
C GLN A 59 -14.38 -2.04 -19.65
N GLU A 60 -15.69 -1.83 -19.67
CA GLU A 60 -16.41 -1.18 -18.59
C GLU A 60 -17.47 -2.11 -18.01
N TYR A 61 -17.51 -2.22 -16.69
CA TYR A 61 -18.51 -2.94 -15.93
C TYR A 61 -19.29 -1.92 -15.10
N ASP A 62 -20.57 -1.74 -15.39
CA ASP A 62 -21.44 -0.93 -14.54
C ASP A 62 -21.83 -1.66 -13.25
N TRP A 63 -22.44 -0.94 -12.31
CA TRP A 63 -22.81 -1.53 -11.03
C TRP A 63 -23.83 -2.68 -11.17
N ALA A 64 -24.75 -2.62 -12.12
CA ALA A 64 -25.71 -3.70 -12.36
C ALA A 64 -24.99 -4.98 -12.82
N THR A 65 -24.10 -4.86 -13.80
CA THR A 65 -23.26 -5.96 -14.29
C THR A 65 -22.33 -6.49 -13.20
N THR A 66 -21.67 -5.58 -12.46
CA THR A 66 -20.76 -5.96 -11.37
C THR A 66 -21.49 -6.75 -10.29
N TRP A 67 -22.68 -6.31 -9.87
CA TRP A 67 -23.47 -7.05 -8.89
C TRP A 67 -23.98 -8.38 -9.40
N ASP A 68 -24.44 -8.47 -10.65
CA ASP A 68 -24.88 -9.73 -11.25
C ASP A 68 -23.75 -10.76 -11.27
N LEU A 69 -22.52 -10.33 -11.57
CA LEU A 69 -21.34 -11.20 -11.52
C LEU A 69 -21.01 -11.62 -10.08
N ILE A 70 -21.08 -10.71 -9.10
CA ILE A 70 -20.86 -11.02 -7.68
C ILE A 70 -21.89 -12.05 -7.19
N GLU A 71 -23.17 -11.83 -7.45
CA GLU A 71 -24.23 -12.75 -7.02
C GLU A 71 -24.09 -14.11 -7.71
N THR A 72 -23.76 -14.11 -9.02
CA THR A 72 -23.51 -15.34 -9.80
C THR A 72 -22.31 -16.11 -9.26
N ALA A 73 -21.19 -15.44 -8.98
CA ALA A 73 -20.01 -16.06 -8.38
C ALA A 73 -20.32 -16.60 -6.97
N GLY A 74 -21.12 -15.89 -6.17
CA GLY A 74 -21.59 -16.37 -4.87
C GLY A 74 -22.39 -17.67 -4.99
N HIS A 75 -23.29 -17.76 -5.97
CA HIS A 75 -23.99 -19.01 -6.29
C HIS A 75 -23.04 -20.10 -6.79
N GLY A 76 -22.00 -19.74 -7.55
CA GLY A 76 -20.93 -20.66 -7.96
C GLY A 76 -20.18 -21.25 -6.75
N LEU A 77 -19.80 -20.43 -5.78
CA LEU A 77 -19.18 -20.90 -4.54
C LEU A 77 -20.08 -21.87 -3.77
N LEU A 78 -21.38 -21.56 -3.65
CA LEU A 78 -22.35 -22.46 -3.01
C LEU A 78 -22.51 -23.78 -3.80
N ALA A 79 -22.50 -23.75 -5.13
CA ALA A 79 -22.53 -24.95 -5.98
C ALA A 79 -21.30 -25.84 -5.80
N LEU A 80 -20.12 -25.22 -5.52
CA LEU A 80 -18.88 -25.93 -5.19
C LEU A 80 -18.84 -26.42 -3.74
N GLY A 81 -19.89 -26.16 -2.93
CA GLY A 81 -20.02 -26.63 -1.56
C GLY A 81 -19.37 -25.73 -0.52
N ALA A 82 -19.04 -24.48 -0.84
CA ALA A 82 -18.53 -23.56 0.15
C ALA A 82 -19.57 -23.23 1.23
N ASP A 83 -19.16 -23.23 2.49
CA ASP A 83 -20.01 -22.95 3.64
C ASP A 83 -19.50 -21.74 4.45
N VAL A 84 -20.27 -21.34 5.47
CA VAL A 84 -19.93 -20.20 6.35
C VAL A 84 -18.57 -20.39 6.98
N GLY A 85 -17.72 -19.39 6.85
CA GLY A 85 -16.37 -19.41 7.40
C GLY A 85 -15.33 -20.18 6.56
N ASP A 86 -15.73 -20.79 5.44
CA ASP A 86 -14.77 -21.39 4.52
C ASP A 86 -13.89 -20.32 3.85
N ARG A 87 -12.63 -20.68 3.61
CA ARG A 87 -11.67 -19.77 2.98
C ARG A 87 -11.68 -20.00 1.46
N VAL A 88 -11.72 -18.89 0.75
CA VAL A 88 -11.54 -18.82 -0.69
C VAL A 88 -10.28 -18.02 -0.95
N SER A 89 -9.27 -18.64 -1.52
CA SER A 89 -7.99 -17.97 -1.78
C SER A 89 -7.90 -17.46 -3.21
N ILE A 90 -7.25 -16.31 -3.38
CA ILE A 90 -7.09 -15.60 -4.66
C ILE A 90 -5.60 -15.33 -4.88
N HIS A 91 -5.04 -15.86 -5.95
CA HIS A 91 -3.64 -15.74 -6.36
C HIS A 91 -3.58 -15.16 -7.77
N ALA A 92 -3.75 -13.85 -7.85
CA ALA A 92 -3.88 -13.11 -9.10
C ALA A 92 -3.43 -11.66 -8.93
N GLU A 93 -3.03 -11.04 -10.03
CA GLU A 93 -2.85 -9.59 -10.13
C GLU A 93 -4.20 -8.87 -9.98
N ASP A 94 -4.16 -7.54 -9.96
CA ASP A 94 -5.35 -6.70 -9.82
C ASP A 94 -6.22 -6.79 -11.08
N ARG A 95 -7.42 -7.35 -10.93
CA ARG A 95 -8.36 -7.56 -12.02
C ARG A 95 -9.82 -7.65 -11.52
N PRO A 96 -10.83 -7.47 -12.40
CA PRO A 96 -12.24 -7.54 -12.00
C PRO A 96 -12.61 -8.82 -11.27
N GLU A 97 -12.11 -9.99 -11.73
CA GLU A 97 -12.43 -11.30 -11.12
C GLU A 97 -11.96 -11.38 -9.68
N TRP A 98 -10.84 -10.73 -9.35
CA TRP A 98 -10.35 -10.63 -7.96
C TRP A 98 -11.41 -9.97 -7.06
N VAL A 99 -11.91 -8.80 -7.49
CA VAL A 99 -12.90 -8.01 -6.73
C VAL A 99 -14.25 -8.73 -6.69
N ILE A 100 -14.67 -9.32 -7.81
CA ILE A 100 -15.93 -10.06 -7.92
C ILE A 100 -15.93 -11.27 -6.98
N LEU A 101 -14.84 -12.06 -6.98
CA LEU A 101 -14.76 -13.25 -6.12
C LEU A 101 -14.61 -12.89 -4.64
N ASP A 102 -13.86 -11.81 -4.31
CA ASP A 102 -13.77 -11.29 -2.94
C ASP A 102 -15.16 -10.93 -2.40
N LEU A 103 -15.92 -10.12 -3.14
CA LEU A 103 -17.24 -9.69 -2.71
C LEU A 103 -18.27 -10.86 -2.71
N ALA A 104 -18.14 -11.81 -3.65
CA ALA A 104 -18.94 -13.02 -3.68
C ALA A 104 -18.67 -13.91 -2.46
N THR A 105 -17.40 -14.05 -2.07
CA THR A 105 -16.99 -14.79 -0.87
C THR A 105 -17.61 -14.20 0.39
N VAL A 106 -17.55 -12.86 0.54
CA VAL A 106 -18.20 -12.17 1.67
C VAL A 106 -19.72 -12.31 1.61
N ALA A 107 -20.33 -12.28 0.40
CA ALA A 107 -21.78 -12.44 0.24
C ALA A 107 -22.28 -13.81 0.72
N VAL A 108 -21.47 -14.86 0.61
CA VAL A 108 -21.80 -16.20 1.14
C VAL A 108 -21.28 -16.45 2.55
N ARG A 109 -20.75 -15.42 3.24
CA ARG A 109 -20.13 -15.49 4.58
C ARG A 109 -18.87 -16.37 4.61
N GLY A 110 -18.15 -16.46 3.49
CA GLY A 110 -16.82 -17.03 3.41
C GLY A 110 -15.74 -16.02 3.79
N VAL A 111 -14.49 -16.47 3.81
CA VAL A 111 -13.31 -15.68 4.18
C VAL A 111 -12.34 -15.59 3.00
N THR A 112 -12.13 -14.40 2.46
CA THR A 112 -11.19 -14.21 1.35
C THR A 112 -9.74 -14.22 1.84
N VAL A 113 -8.87 -14.92 1.13
CA VAL A 113 -7.43 -14.97 1.40
C VAL A 113 -6.66 -14.57 0.15
N GLY A 114 -6.12 -13.35 0.13
CA GLY A 114 -5.29 -12.89 -0.99
C GLY A 114 -3.85 -13.36 -0.86
N LEU A 115 -3.30 -13.92 -1.94
CA LEU A 115 -1.89 -14.24 -2.11
C LEU A 115 -1.25 -13.27 -3.10
N TYR A 116 0.03 -12.91 -2.86
CA TYR A 116 0.76 -12.09 -3.83
C TYR A 116 1.10 -12.93 -5.07
N PRO A 117 0.88 -12.42 -6.29
CA PRO A 117 1.23 -13.12 -7.53
C PRO A 117 2.70 -13.55 -7.57
N THR A 118 3.57 -12.75 -6.93
CA THR A 118 5.01 -12.99 -6.83
C THR A 118 5.41 -13.99 -5.74
N ASN A 119 4.49 -14.54 -4.95
CA ASN A 119 4.85 -15.55 -3.95
C ASN A 119 5.46 -16.80 -4.61
N PRO A 120 6.63 -17.26 -4.18
CA PRO A 120 7.19 -18.54 -4.64
C PRO A 120 6.37 -19.73 -4.12
N ALA A 121 6.47 -20.87 -4.78
CA ALA A 121 5.69 -22.08 -4.45
C ALA A 121 5.76 -22.47 -2.96
N ALA A 122 6.92 -22.32 -2.32
CA ALA A 122 7.07 -22.63 -0.89
C ALA A 122 6.25 -21.70 0.05
N GLU A 123 6.12 -20.41 -0.29
CA GLU A 123 5.26 -19.48 0.46
C GLU A 123 3.78 -19.78 0.20
N VAL A 124 3.43 -20.09 -1.06
CA VAL A 124 2.06 -20.51 -1.44
C VAL A 124 1.68 -21.78 -0.67
N GLU A 125 2.54 -22.81 -0.64
CA GLU A 125 2.34 -24.06 0.13
C GLU A 125 2.05 -23.75 1.61
N TYR A 126 2.90 -22.91 2.22
CA TYR A 126 2.72 -22.53 3.62
C TYR A 126 1.37 -21.85 3.86
N MET A 127 1.00 -20.85 3.02
CA MET A 127 -0.22 -20.08 3.22
C MET A 127 -1.48 -20.91 2.97
N LEU A 128 -1.51 -21.75 1.91
CA LEU A 128 -2.62 -22.65 1.65
C LEU A 128 -2.76 -23.74 2.72
N GLY A 129 -1.63 -24.22 3.28
CA GLY A 129 -1.63 -25.14 4.42
C GLY A 129 -2.13 -24.50 5.72
N ASP A 130 -1.81 -23.23 5.99
CA ASP A 130 -2.24 -22.50 7.20
C ASP A 130 -3.72 -22.09 7.13
N CYS A 131 -4.20 -21.55 5.99
CA CYS A 131 -5.60 -21.11 5.85
C CYS A 131 -6.56 -22.21 5.38
N THR A 132 -6.06 -23.29 4.81
CA THR A 132 -6.86 -24.44 4.32
C THR A 132 -8.09 -24.03 3.48
N PRO A 133 -7.90 -23.36 2.31
CA PRO A 133 -9.03 -22.90 1.48
C PRO A 133 -9.73 -24.06 0.78
N VAL A 134 -11.03 -23.93 0.54
CA VAL A 134 -11.82 -24.92 -0.21
C VAL A 134 -11.77 -24.67 -1.72
N VAL A 135 -11.64 -23.41 -2.11
CA VAL A 135 -11.49 -22.96 -3.50
C VAL A 135 -10.26 -22.08 -3.58
N HIS A 136 -9.48 -22.24 -4.65
CA HIS A 136 -8.33 -21.41 -4.95
C HIS A 136 -8.46 -20.85 -6.36
N LEU A 137 -8.53 -19.51 -6.49
CA LEU A 137 -8.48 -18.85 -7.78
C LEU A 137 -7.01 -18.55 -8.11
N VAL A 138 -6.63 -18.87 -9.34
CA VAL A 138 -5.32 -18.58 -9.94
C VAL A 138 -5.53 -17.76 -11.22
N GLU A 139 -4.62 -16.84 -11.51
CA GLU A 139 -4.76 -16.00 -12.68
C GLU A 139 -4.54 -16.78 -13.97
N ASP A 140 -3.37 -17.37 -14.11
CA ASP A 140 -2.87 -17.96 -15.33
C ASP A 140 -2.05 -19.23 -15.10
N GLN A 141 -1.34 -19.68 -16.13
CA GLN A 141 -0.50 -20.87 -16.09
C GLN A 141 0.62 -20.76 -15.05
N GLU A 142 1.23 -19.59 -14.85
CA GLU A 142 2.34 -19.44 -13.89
C GLU A 142 1.91 -19.82 -12.47
N GLN A 143 0.74 -19.33 -12.03
CA GLN A 143 0.23 -19.65 -10.71
C GLN A 143 -0.24 -21.11 -10.60
N VAL A 144 -0.78 -21.68 -11.70
CA VAL A 144 -1.14 -23.09 -11.73
C VAL A 144 0.09 -23.99 -11.64
N ASP A 145 1.18 -23.64 -12.32
CA ASP A 145 2.44 -24.39 -12.25
C ASP A 145 2.98 -24.44 -10.81
N LYS A 146 2.89 -23.34 -10.05
CA LYS A 146 3.23 -23.32 -8.60
C LYS A 146 2.36 -24.29 -7.80
N VAL A 147 1.04 -24.36 -8.08
CA VAL A 147 0.11 -25.30 -7.43
C VAL A 147 0.46 -26.75 -7.76
N PHE A 148 0.83 -27.04 -9.00
CA PHE A 148 1.25 -28.40 -9.41
C PHE A 148 2.62 -28.78 -8.84
N GLU A 149 3.55 -27.84 -8.72
CA GLU A 149 4.83 -28.05 -8.04
C GLU A 149 4.64 -28.44 -6.58
N ILE A 150 3.70 -27.77 -5.88
CA ILE A 150 3.37 -28.10 -4.49
C ILE A 150 2.76 -29.50 -4.37
N GLY A 151 1.89 -29.89 -5.26
CA GLY A 151 1.17 -31.16 -5.26
C GLY A 151 -0.14 -31.16 -4.45
N ALA A 152 -1.12 -31.90 -4.93
CA ALA A 152 -2.46 -31.95 -4.33
C ALA A 152 -2.49 -32.49 -2.90
N GLU A 153 -1.57 -33.41 -2.58
CA GLU A 153 -1.45 -34.04 -1.25
C GLU A 153 -1.07 -33.05 -0.15
N LYS A 154 -0.40 -31.95 -0.50
CA LYS A 154 -0.05 -30.87 0.44
C LYS A 154 -1.16 -29.83 0.60
N MET A 155 -2.16 -29.84 -0.27
CA MET A 155 -3.30 -28.95 -0.26
C MET A 155 -4.63 -29.70 -0.30
N PRO A 156 -4.89 -30.62 0.62
CA PRO A 156 -6.06 -31.53 0.54
C PRO A 156 -7.40 -30.81 0.69
N SER A 157 -7.41 -29.57 1.22
CA SER A 157 -8.60 -28.75 1.35
C SER A 157 -9.05 -28.13 0.03
N VAL A 158 -8.12 -27.90 -0.91
CA VAL A 158 -8.41 -27.27 -2.21
C VAL A 158 -9.13 -28.25 -3.11
N THR A 159 -10.45 -28.13 -3.19
CA THR A 159 -11.30 -29.02 -4.00
C THR A 159 -11.43 -28.53 -5.43
N LYS A 160 -11.30 -27.22 -5.67
CA LYS A 160 -11.38 -26.59 -7.00
C LYS A 160 -10.35 -25.50 -7.18
N LEU A 161 -9.81 -25.43 -8.41
CA LEU A 161 -8.88 -24.44 -8.90
C LEU A 161 -9.57 -23.64 -10.02
N ILE A 162 -9.98 -22.41 -9.74
CA ILE A 162 -10.59 -21.53 -10.75
C ILE A 162 -9.45 -20.76 -11.44
N TYR A 163 -9.37 -20.81 -12.77
CA TYR A 163 -8.39 -20.04 -13.54
C TYR A 163 -9.06 -19.01 -14.44
N CYS A 164 -8.42 -17.84 -14.57
CA CYS A 164 -9.01 -16.70 -15.29
C CYS A 164 -8.53 -16.63 -16.74
N GLU A 165 -7.26 -16.92 -17.02
CA GLU A 165 -6.67 -16.84 -18.35
C GLU A 165 -6.52 -18.24 -18.94
N PRO A 166 -7.24 -18.58 -20.05
CA PRO A 166 -7.24 -19.94 -20.57
C PRO A 166 -6.01 -20.31 -21.40
N ARG A 167 -5.14 -19.35 -21.71
CA ARG A 167 -3.93 -19.61 -22.51
C ARG A 167 -2.96 -20.49 -21.74
N GLY A 168 -2.39 -21.50 -22.42
CA GLY A 168 -1.44 -22.44 -21.83
C GLY A 168 -2.08 -23.67 -21.18
N PHE A 169 -3.41 -23.75 -21.03
CA PHE A 169 -4.10 -24.83 -20.32
C PHE A 169 -4.46 -26.07 -21.17
N SER A 170 -4.18 -26.07 -22.46
CA SER A 170 -4.60 -27.15 -23.38
C SER A 170 -4.03 -28.54 -23.04
N GLU A 171 -2.93 -28.62 -22.31
CA GLU A 171 -2.25 -29.85 -21.92
C GLU A 171 -2.47 -30.23 -20.44
N PHE A 172 -3.14 -29.38 -19.66
CA PHE A 172 -3.44 -29.69 -18.26
C PHE A 172 -4.65 -30.60 -18.14
N SER A 173 -4.51 -31.66 -17.34
CA SER A 173 -5.58 -32.63 -17.05
C SER A 173 -5.67 -32.82 -15.53
N ASP A 174 -6.43 -31.95 -14.87
CA ASP A 174 -6.73 -32.04 -13.43
C ASP A 174 -8.22 -31.73 -13.24
N ASP A 175 -8.98 -32.66 -12.66
CA ASP A 175 -10.43 -32.53 -12.44
C ASP A 175 -10.82 -31.39 -11.48
N ARG A 176 -9.85 -30.79 -10.82
CA ARG A 176 -10.06 -29.59 -9.97
C ARG A 176 -10.13 -28.30 -10.78
N LEU A 177 -9.51 -28.26 -11.98
CA LEU A 177 -9.48 -27.07 -12.81
C LEU A 177 -10.86 -26.74 -13.37
N ILE A 178 -11.23 -25.46 -13.25
CA ILE A 178 -12.46 -24.92 -13.83
C ILE A 178 -12.17 -23.50 -14.38
N PHE A 179 -12.54 -23.26 -15.63
CA PHE A 179 -12.41 -21.92 -16.20
C PHE A 179 -13.41 -20.95 -15.56
N TRP A 180 -13.04 -19.68 -15.43
CA TRP A 180 -13.87 -18.66 -14.80
C TRP A 180 -15.29 -18.59 -15.37
N ASP A 181 -15.44 -18.63 -16.70
CA ASP A 181 -16.77 -18.58 -17.33
C ASP A 181 -17.61 -19.84 -17.05
N ASP A 182 -16.97 -21.00 -16.97
CA ASP A 182 -17.65 -22.26 -16.61
C ASP A 182 -18.06 -22.27 -15.13
N PHE A 183 -17.24 -21.67 -14.26
CA PHE A 183 -17.61 -21.43 -12.86
C PHE A 183 -18.82 -20.51 -12.74
N LEU A 184 -18.86 -19.41 -13.50
CA LEU A 184 -20.02 -18.53 -13.54
C LEU A 184 -21.27 -19.24 -14.12
N GLU A 185 -21.09 -20.11 -15.10
CA GLU A 185 -22.23 -20.90 -15.66
C GLU A 185 -22.82 -21.86 -14.61
N GLN A 186 -21.96 -22.52 -13.83
CA GLN A 186 -22.42 -23.31 -12.67
C GLN A 186 -23.16 -22.42 -11.64
N GLY A 187 -22.67 -21.21 -11.41
CA GLY A 187 -23.36 -20.24 -10.58
C GLY A 187 -24.75 -19.86 -11.09
N ARG A 188 -24.90 -19.62 -12.40
CA ARG A 188 -26.21 -19.35 -13.03
C ARG A 188 -27.17 -20.52 -12.86
N GLN A 189 -26.70 -21.74 -13.04
CA GLN A 189 -27.54 -22.95 -12.85
C GLN A 189 -27.99 -23.09 -11.40
N HIS A 190 -27.06 -22.94 -10.42
CA HIS A 190 -27.41 -22.98 -9.01
C HIS A 190 -28.39 -21.87 -8.62
N ARG A 191 -28.23 -20.65 -9.19
CA ARG A 191 -29.12 -19.51 -8.96
C ARG A 191 -30.56 -19.81 -9.44
N GLN A 192 -30.71 -20.50 -10.57
CA GLN A 192 -32.04 -20.92 -11.06
C GLN A 192 -32.71 -21.92 -10.11
N GLU A 193 -31.94 -22.84 -9.53
CA GLU A 193 -32.44 -23.86 -8.61
C GLU A 193 -32.69 -23.28 -7.20
N ASN A 194 -31.85 -22.30 -6.76
CA ASN A 194 -31.83 -21.74 -5.41
C ASN A 194 -31.78 -20.20 -5.41
N PRO A 195 -32.79 -19.50 -5.97
CA PRO A 195 -32.68 -18.07 -6.30
C PRO A 195 -32.48 -17.12 -5.10
N GLY A 196 -32.70 -17.57 -3.88
CA GLY A 196 -32.52 -16.75 -2.67
C GLY A 196 -31.32 -17.12 -1.82
N ALA A 197 -30.49 -18.08 -2.23
CA ALA A 197 -29.46 -18.63 -1.34
C ALA A 197 -28.40 -17.60 -0.94
N VAL A 198 -27.87 -16.80 -1.86
CA VAL A 198 -26.90 -15.73 -1.56
C VAL A 198 -27.53 -14.64 -0.70
N ALA A 199 -28.75 -14.20 -1.03
CA ALA A 199 -29.47 -13.19 -0.23
C ALA A 199 -29.72 -13.66 1.20
N THR A 200 -30.03 -14.94 1.40
CA THR A 200 -30.20 -15.54 2.74
C THR A 200 -28.89 -15.49 3.53
N ARG A 201 -27.76 -15.90 2.91
CA ARG A 201 -26.43 -15.83 3.55
C ARG A 201 -26.06 -14.40 3.94
N MET A 202 -26.29 -13.42 3.05
CA MET A 202 -26.06 -12.01 3.35
C MET A 202 -26.90 -11.50 4.51
N ALA A 203 -28.17 -11.90 4.61
CA ALA A 203 -29.08 -11.48 5.68
C ALA A 203 -28.70 -12.07 7.06
N GLU A 204 -27.96 -13.17 7.08
CA GLU A 204 -27.46 -13.83 8.29
C GLU A 204 -26.06 -13.35 8.70
N ALA A 205 -25.39 -12.48 7.93
CA ALA A 205 -24.06 -11.98 8.24
C ALA A 205 -24.03 -11.21 9.56
N THR A 206 -22.92 -11.33 10.28
CA THR A 206 -22.68 -10.64 11.55
C THR A 206 -21.47 -9.70 11.46
N ASP A 207 -21.39 -8.73 12.37
CA ASP A 207 -20.24 -7.81 12.47
C ASP A 207 -18.93 -8.55 12.77
N ASP A 208 -19.01 -9.66 13.50
CA ASP A 208 -17.87 -10.47 13.93
C ASP A 208 -17.43 -11.50 12.88
N ASP A 209 -18.20 -11.73 11.81
CA ASP A 209 -17.77 -12.64 10.73
C ASP A 209 -16.45 -12.14 10.16
N VAL A 210 -15.43 -13.00 10.18
CA VAL A 210 -14.14 -12.71 9.52
C VAL A 210 -14.39 -12.68 8.01
N MET A 211 -14.14 -11.55 7.37
CA MET A 211 -14.34 -11.40 5.94
C MET A 211 -13.07 -11.68 5.13
N THR A 212 -11.90 -11.48 5.74
CA THR A 212 -10.64 -11.69 5.05
C THR A 212 -9.49 -12.03 6.00
N LEU A 213 -8.55 -12.84 5.52
CA LEU A 213 -7.22 -13.00 6.10
C LEU A 213 -6.22 -12.24 5.22
N VAL A 214 -5.52 -11.29 5.81
CA VAL A 214 -4.42 -10.59 5.14
C VAL A 214 -3.10 -11.12 5.70
N TYR A 215 -2.34 -11.82 4.87
CA TYR A 215 -1.05 -12.35 5.29
C TYR A 215 0.00 -11.25 5.34
N THR A 216 0.56 -11.02 6.52
CA THR A 216 1.63 -10.04 6.75
C THR A 216 2.96 -10.76 6.89
N SER A 217 3.95 -10.32 6.12
CA SER A 217 5.34 -10.76 6.29
C SER A 217 5.92 -10.06 7.52
N GLY A 218 5.99 -10.75 8.65
CA GLY A 218 6.76 -10.27 9.78
C GLY A 218 8.25 -10.16 9.42
N THR A 219 9.00 -9.28 10.11
CA THR A 219 10.46 -9.17 9.94
C THR A 219 11.19 -10.47 10.34
N THR A 220 10.51 -11.37 11.05
CA THR A 220 11.04 -12.66 11.52
C THR A 220 9.96 -13.74 11.44
N GLY A 221 10.25 -14.84 10.74
CA GLY A 221 9.39 -16.02 10.63
C GLY A 221 8.37 -15.96 9.48
N PRO A 222 7.56 -17.04 9.33
CA PRO A 222 6.60 -17.17 8.24
C PRO A 222 5.47 -16.13 8.35
N PRO A 223 4.81 -15.82 7.22
CA PRO A 223 3.67 -14.89 7.19
C PRO A 223 2.55 -15.29 8.16
N LYS A 224 1.82 -14.30 8.69
CA LYS A 224 0.69 -14.50 9.60
C LYS A 224 -0.57 -13.91 9.00
N GLY A 225 -1.66 -14.67 8.97
CA GLY A 225 -2.96 -14.20 8.50
C GLY A 225 -3.66 -13.32 9.54
N ALA A 226 -3.69 -12.01 9.34
CA ALA A 226 -4.44 -11.08 10.17
C ALA A 226 -5.93 -11.18 9.83
N MET A 227 -6.77 -11.44 10.83
CA MET A 227 -8.23 -11.59 10.69
C MET A 227 -8.91 -10.22 10.74
N LEU A 228 -9.51 -9.80 9.63
CA LEU A 228 -10.35 -8.61 9.57
C LEU A 228 -11.82 -9.01 9.44
N SER A 229 -12.66 -8.47 10.33
CA SER A 229 -14.09 -8.72 10.33
C SER A 229 -14.87 -7.72 9.48
N ASN A 230 -16.17 -7.98 9.30
CA ASN A 230 -17.09 -7.02 8.71
C ASN A 230 -17.07 -5.67 9.45
N ALA A 231 -17.09 -5.69 10.79
CA ALA A 231 -17.03 -4.46 11.58
C ALA A 231 -15.72 -3.68 11.36
N ASN A 232 -14.57 -4.37 11.27
CA ASN A 232 -13.27 -3.72 11.01
C ASN A 232 -13.26 -3.01 9.65
N SER A 233 -13.72 -3.68 8.59
CA SER A 233 -13.76 -3.11 7.25
C SER A 233 -14.77 -1.96 7.14
N MET A 234 -15.96 -2.09 7.73
CA MET A 234 -16.97 -1.03 7.74
C MET A 234 -16.49 0.20 8.49
N PHE A 235 -15.79 0.03 9.63
CA PHE A 235 -15.18 1.15 10.34
C PHE A 235 -14.15 1.88 9.46
N ALA A 236 -13.28 1.13 8.78
CA ALA A 236 -12.27 1.72 7.90
C ALA A 236 -12.89 2.48 6.72
N ILE A 237 -13.92 1.91 6.07
CA ILE A 237 -14.69 2.57 5.01
C ILE A 237 -15.32 3.86 5.53
N GLU A 238 -15.97 3.81 6.69
CA GLU A 238 -16.60 4.99 7.29
C GLU A 238 -15.58 6.11 7.56
N LYS A 239 -14.39 5.78 8.07
CA LYS A 239 -13.34 6.77 8.30
C LYS A 239 -12.89 7.45 7.02
N ILE A 240 -12.68 6.71 5.92
CA ILE A 240 -12.27 7.30 4.64
C ILE A 240 -13.37 8.18 4.04
N ILE A 241 -14.62 7.75 4.10
CA ILE A 241 -15.74 8.45 3.47
C ILE A 241 -16.20 9.65 4.31
N ASN A 242 -16.30 9.51 5.62
CA ASN A 242 -16.89 10.53 6.49
C ASN A 242 -15.88 11.57 6.99
N GLU A 243 -14.56 11.28 6.95
CA GLU A 243 -13.56 12.26 7.33
C GLU A 243 -13.28 13.23 6.17
N VAL A 244 -14.31 14.02 5.81
CA VAL A 244 -14.24 14.98 4.70
C VAL A 244 -13.11 16.01 4.87
N ASN A 245 -12.73 16.33 6.13
CA ASN A 245 -11.59 17.20 6.40
C ASN A 245 -10.24 16.62 5.92
N ALA A 246 -10.19 15.33 5.61
CA ALA A 246 -9.02 14.72 4.99
C ALA A 246 -8.86 15.09 3.51
N TYR A 247 -9.85 15.74 2.89
CA TYR A 247 -9.84 16.13 1.49
C TYR A 247 -9.65 17.65 1.35
N PRO A 248 -8.81 18.13 0.42
CA PRO A 248 -8.51 19.57 0.26
C PRO A 248 -9.73 20.44 -0.07
N ASP A 249 -10.74 19.85 -0.69
CA ASP A 249 -11.99 20.49 -1.09
C ASP A 249 -13.17 20.12 -0.17
N GLU A 250 -12.87 19.44 0.94
CA GLU A 250 -13.85 18.94 1.91
C GLU A 250 -14.96 18.07 1.27
N THR A 251 -14.65 17.46 0.13
CA THR A 251 -15.57 16.59 -0.60
C THR A 251 -15.18 15.14 -0.47
N ALA A 252 -16.05 14.32 0.12
CA ALA A 252 -15.85 12.86 0.23
C ALA A 252 -15.64 12.22 -1.16
N PRO A 253 -15.00 11.04 -1.22
CA PRO A 253 -14.99 10.22 -2.41
C PRO A 253 -16.41 10.02 -2.95
N ASN A 254 -16.59 10.14 -4.25
CA ASN A 254 -17.91 10.08 -4.85
C ASN A 254 -17.86 9.50 -6.28
N ALA A 255 -19.04 9.31 -6.87
CA ALA A 255 -19.26 8.69 -8.16
C ALA A 255 -18.56 9.36 -9.36
N SER A 256 -18.10 10.61 -9.22
CA SER A 256 -17.34 11.28 -10.27
C SER A 256 -15.82 11.04 -10.19
N ASP A 257 -15.37 10.40 -9.11
CA ASP A 257 -13.96 10.12 -8.91
C ASP A 257 -13.48 8.92 -9.72
N GLN A 258 -12.18 8.94 -10.02
CA GLN A 258 -11.46 7.87 -10.71
C GLN A 258 -10.29 7.44 -9.83
N ILE A 259 -10.10 6.14 -9.67
CA ILE A 259 -8.99 5.53 -8.95
C ILE A 259 -8.23 4.63 -9.92
N LEU A 260 -6.91 4.66 -9.94
CA LEU A 260 -6.08 3.67 -10.60
C LEU A 260 -5.63 2.64 -9.57
N THR A 261 -6.01 1.38 -9.75
CA THR A 261 -5.67 0.23 -8.91
C THR A 261 -4.49 -0.52 -9.51
N TYR A 262 -3.42 -0.70 -8.74
CA TYR A 262 -2.18 -1.30 -9.26
C TYR A 262 -1.28 -1.89 -8.18
N LEU A 263 -1.53 -1.60 -6.89
CA LEU A 263 -0.86 -2.31 -5.80
C LEU A 263 -1.65 -3.58 -5.48
N PRO A 264 -0.99 -4.67 -5.06
CA PRO A 264 -1.68 -5.95 -4.89
C PRO A 264 -2.90 -5.88 -3.96
N LEU A 265 -4.08 -6.29 -4.43
CA LEU A 265 -5.34 -6.33 -3.67
C LEU A 265 -5.31 -7.29 -2.47
N CYS A 266 -4.34 -8.21 -2.42
CA CYS A 266 -4.06 -9.00 -1.23
C CYS A 266 -3.51 -8.15 -0.05
N HIS A 267 -3.05 -6.92 -0.32
CA HIS A 267 -2.58 -5.98 0.69
C HIS A 267 -3.71 -5.05 1.15
N VAL A 268 -3.86 -4.87 2.48
CA VAL A 268 -4.93 -4.05 3.06
C VAL A 268 -4.94 -2.60 2.54
N ALA A 269 -3.76 -2.00 2.27
CA ALA A 269 -3.68 -0.63 1.79
C ALA A 269 -4.34 -0.46 0.42
N GLU A 270 -4.12 -1.39 -0.53
CA GLU A 270 -4.81 -1.30 -1.82
C GLU A 270 -6.31 -1.50 -1.64
N ARG A 271 -6.74 -2.48 -0.85
CA ARG A 271 -8.17 -2.70 -0.60
C ARG A 271 -8.86 -1.45 -0.06
N ILE A 272 -8.25 -0.75 0.91
CA ILE A 272 -8.87 0.42 1.52
C ILE A 272 -8.90 1.63 0.59
N PHE A 273 -7.81 1.89 -0.17
CA PHE A 273 -7.73 3.06 -1.05
C PHE A 273 -8.32 2.83 -2.44
N SER A 274 -8.67 1.59 -2.81
CA SER A 274 -9.35 1.23 -4.04
C SER A 274 -10.76 0.66 -3.78
N THR A 275 -10.87 -0.65 -3.56
CA THR A 275 -12.16 -1.36 -3.48
C THR A 275 -13.06 -0.85 -2.37
N TRP A 276 -12.54 -0.63 -1.17
CA TRP A 276 -13.36 -0.15 -0.06
C TRP A 276 -13.77 1.32 -0.24
N THR A 277 -12.90 2.16 -0.81
CA THR A 277 -13.25 3.53 -1.19
C THR A 277 -14.32 3.55 -2.29
N MET A 278 -14.23 2.65 -3.28
CA MET A 278 -15.26 2.47 -4.31
C MET A 278 -16.60 2.09 -3.68
N LEU A 279 -16.62 1.10 -2.81
CA LEU A 279 -17.85 0.64 -2.15
C LEU A 279 -18.48 1.71 -1.24
N GLY A 280 -17.67 2.50 -0.55
CA GLY A 280 -18.16 3.58 0.31
C GLY A 280 -18.66 4.81 -0.44
N GLY A 281 -17.94 5.25 -1.48
CA GLY A 281 -18.16 6.52 -2.19
C GLY A 281 -18.65 6.42 -3.64
N GLY A 282 -18.42 5.30 -4.30
CA GLY A 282 -18.78 5.03 -5.69
C GLY A 282 -17.80 5.49 -6.78
N PRO A 283 -16.53 5.81 -6.50
CA PRO A 283 -15.54 6.01 -7.56
C PRO A 283 -15.45 4.84 -8.52
N THR A 284 -15.06 5.12 -9.78
CA THR A 284 -14.71 4.05 -10.72
C THR A 284 -13.30 3.54 -10.44
N LEU A 285 -13.12 2.22 -10.31
CA LEU A 285 -11.82 1.59 -10.29
C LEU A 285 -11.33 1.29 -11.71
N ASN A 286 -10.10 1.67 -11.99
CA ASN A 286 -9.43 1.38 -13.25
C ASN A 286 -8.23 0.48 -12.94
N PHE A 287 -8.23 -0.75 -13.39
CA PHE A 287 -7.13 -1.69 -13.20
C PHE A 287 -5.99 -1.37 -14.16
N ALA A 288 -4.77 -1.23 -13.63
CA ALA A 288 -3.57 -1.12 -14.46
C ALA A 288 -3.27 -2.47 -15.14
N GLU A 289 -2.74 -2.43 -16.36
CA GLU A 289 -2.37 -3.66 -17.08
C GLU A 289 -1.21 -4.40 -16.41
N SER A 290 -0.27 -3.67 -15.80
CA SER A 290 0.83 -4.19 -14.99
C SER A 290 1.49 -3.04 -14.21
N ILE A 291 2.39 -3.35 -13.28
CA ILE A 291 3.17 -2.33 -12.53
C ILE A 291 4.05 -1.50 -13.47
N GLU A 292 4.60 -2.07 -14.53
CA GLU A 292 5.43 -1.39 -15.53
C GLU A 292 4.63 -0.37 -16.34
N THR A 293 3.36 -0.66 -16.61
CA THR A 293 2.48 0.21 -17.39
C THR A 293 1.83 1.33 -16.57
N VAL A 294 1.96 1.33 -15.24
CA VAL A 294 1.37 2.36 -14.35
C VAL A 294 1.64 3.80 -14.84
N PRO A 295 2.86 4.18 -15.27
CA PRO A 295 3.09 5.54 -15.78
C PRO A 295 2.29 5.88 -17.05
N GLN A 296 1.94 4.88 -17.86
CA GLN A 296 1.08 5.04 -19.03
C GLN A 296 -0.38 5.11 -18.62
N ASN A 297 -0.83 4.14 -17.82
CA ASN A 297 -2.22 4.08 -17.35
C ASN A 297 -2.60 5.31 -16.52
N LEU A 298 -1.68 5.87 -15.70
CA LEU A 298 -1.88 7.16 -15.02
C LEU A 298 -2.22 8.29 -16.00
N ARG A 299 -1.54 8.37 -17.15
CA ARG A 299 -1.81 9.42 -18.16
C ARG A 299 -3.12 9.22 -18.88
N GLU A 300 -3.56 7.98 -19.04
CA GLU A 300 -4.83 7.66 -19.69
C GLU A 300 -6.01 7.89 -18.75
N VAL A 301 -5.92 7.44 -17.51
CA VAL A 301 -7.00 7.53 -16.51
C VAL A 301 -7.08 8.91 -15.87
N GLN A 302 -5.94 9.56 -15.57
CA GLN A 302 -5.89 10.83 -14.84
C GLN A 302 -6.68 10.76 -13.52
N PRO A 303 -6.31 9.84 -12.57
CA PRO A 303 -7.11 9.60 -11.39
C PRO A 303 -7.31 10.86 -10.56
N THR A 304 -8.50 10.99 -9.96
CA THR A 304 -8.84 12.11 -9.07
C THR A 304 -8.43 11.81 -7.63
N LEU A 305 -8.43 10.53 -7.26
CA LEU A 305 -7.91 10.02 -5.99
C LEU A 305 -6.76 9.05 -6.31
N PHE A 306 -5.61 9.24 -5.69
CA PHE A 306 -4.44 8.43 -5.97
C PHE A 306 -3.67 8.09 -4.69
N PHE A 307 -3.53 6.79 -4.43
CA PHE A 307 -2.66 6.27 -3.36
C PHE A 307 -1.41 5.67 -3.99
N ALA A 308 -0.23 5.97 -3.44
CA ALA A 308 0.99 5.32 -3.86
C ALA A 308 1.98 5.18 -2.70
N VAL A 309 2.75 4.11 -2.74
CA VAL A 309 3.89 3.94 -1.85
C VAL A 309 5.01 4.93 -2.23
N PRO A 310 5.90 5.30 -1.30
CA PRO A 310 6.95 6.29 -1.53
C PRO A 310 7.75 6.06 -2.82
N ARG A 311 8.08 4.81 -3.12
CA ARG A 311 8.85 4.44 -4.31
C ARG A 311 8.22 4.91 -5.62
N ILE A 312 6.91 4.86 -5.73
CA ILE A 312 6.21 5.34 -6.94
C ILE A 312 6.34 6.85 -7.06
N TRP A 313 6.17 7.58 -5.96
CA TRP A 313 6.37 9.03 -5.92
C TRP A 313 7.80 9.42 -6.31
N GLU A 314 8.79 8.71 -5.79
CA GLU A 314 10.22 8.89 -6.11
C GLU A 314 10.50 8.61 -7.59
N ARG A 315 9.95 7.53 -8.16
CA ARG A 315 10.07 7.22 -9.60
C ARG A 315 9.43 8.29 -10.49
N LEU A 316 8.23 8.76 -10.14
CA LEU A 316 7.55 9.84 -10.87
C LEU A 316 8.37 11.13 -10.80
N HIS A 317 8.92 11.48 -9.63
CA HIS A 317 9.78 12.65 -9.44
C HIS A 317 11.09 12.51 -10.26
N ALA A 318 11.79 11.39 -10.15
CA ALA A 318 13.01 11.10 -10.90
C ALA A 318 12.76 11.15 -12.41
N GLY A 319 11.64 10.59 -12.89
CA GLY A 319 11.25 10.64 -14.31
C GLY A 319 11.06 12.06 -14.86
N VAL A 320 10.59 13.00 -14.02
CA VAL A 320 10.52 14.42 -14.39
C VAL A 320 11.92 15.04 -14.50
N LEU A 321 12.82 14.73 -13.54
CA LEU A 321 14.19 15.26 -13.51
C LEU A 321 15.00 14.78 -14.71
N ILE A 322 14.97 13.48 -15.03
CA ILE A 322 15.75 12.86 -16.10
C ILE A 322 15.33 13.38 -17.47
N ARG A 323 14.01 13.34 -17.77
CA ARG A 323 13.48 13.81 -19.06
C ARG A 323 13.65 15.33 -19.24
N GLY A 324 13.77 16.08 -18.16
CA GLY A 324 14.13 17.49 -18.18
C GLY A 324 15.54 17.74 -18.72
N GLY A 325 16.46 16.79 -18.54
CA GLY A 325 17.83 16.83 -19.07
C GLY A 325 17.92 16.81 -20.61
N ASP A 326 16.93 16.18 -21.28
CA ASP A 326 16.90 15.99 -22.73
C ASP A 326 16.14 17.11 -23.48
N ALA A 327 15.60 18.09 -22.75
CA ALA A 327 14.86 19.19 -23.34
C ALA A 327 15.77 20.16 -24.12
N THR A 328 15.22 20.81 -25.17
CA THR A 328 15.91 21.89 -25.88
C THR A 328 16.31 23.00 -24.91
N PHE A 329 17.36 23.77 -25.23
CA PHE A 329 17.95 24.79 -24.35
C PHE A 329 16.92 25.70 -23.66
N PHE A 330 15.97 26.26 -24.40
CA PHE A 330 14.93 27.12 -23.83
C PHE A 330 13.96 26.35 -22.91
N LYS A 331 13.53 25.16 -23.31
CA LYS A 331 12.67 24.30 -22.48
C LYS A 331 13.38 23.88 -21.19
N LYS A 332 14.69 23.61 -21.26
CA LYS A 332 15.52 23.26 -20.11
C LYS A 332 15.61 24.41 -19.09
N ILE A 333 15.78 25.67 -19.55
CA ILE A 333 15.78 26.85 -18.67
C ILE A 333 14.44 27.00 -17.96
N TRP A 334 13.33 26.95 -18.71
CA TRP A 334 11.99 27.08 -18.14
C TRP A 334 11.66 25.94 -17.18
N LEU A 335 12.04 24.70 -17.52
CA LEU A 335 11.82 23.56 -16.65
C LEU A 335 12.64 23.69 -15.36
N ASN A 336 13.94 23.97 -15.45
CA ASN A 336 14.78 24.15 -14.25
C ASN A 336 14.30 25.31 -13.36
N THR A 337 13.85 26.40 -13.96
CA THR A 337 13.29 27.53 -13.20
C THR A 337 11.94 27.15 -12.58
N GLY A 338 11.09 26.42 -13.33
CA GLY A 338 9.83 25.89 -12.84
C GLY A 338 10.01 24.90 -11.70
N MET A 339 11.01 24.00 -11.76
CA MET A 339 11.33 23.08 -10.67
C MET A 339 11.74 23.81 -9.39
N LYS A 340 12.60 24.84 -9.52
CA LYS A 340 12.95 25.69 -8.37
C LYS A 340 11.72 26.43 -7.80
N ALA A 341 10.84 26.90 -8.68
CA ALA A 341 9.59 27.53 -8.28
C ALA A 341 8.64 26.53 -7.59
N ALA A 342 8.53 25.29 -8.11
CA ALA A 342 7.75 24.22 -7.48
C ALA A 342 8.22 23.95 -6.06
N ASN A 343 9.52 23.71 -5.86
CA ASN A 343 10.08 23.48 -4.51
C ASN A 343 9.87 24.68 -3.60
N ALA A 344 10.01 25.92 -4.09
CA ALA A 344 9.74 27.12 -3.29
C ALA A 344 8.25 27.25 -2.91
N ILE A 345 7.33 26.93 -3.82
CA ILE A 345 5.89 26.92 -3.56
C ILE A 345 5.54 25.81 -2.58
N GLY A 346 6.11 24.61 -2.77
CA GLY A 346 5.87 23.47 -1.89
C GLY A 346 6.28 23.78 -0.45
N ARG A 347 7.49 24.27 -0.23
CA ARG A 347 7.96 24.69 1.11
C ARG A 347 7.07 25.77 1.73
N ASP A 348 6.68 26.75 0.94
CA ASP A 348 5.82 27.85 1.41
C ASP A 348 4.42 27.32 1.80
N LYS A 349 3.85 26.42 1.00
CA LYS A 349 2.58 25.76 1.33
C LYS A 349 2.69 24.91 2.60
N VAL A 350 3.73 24.10 2.71
CA VAL A 350 3.95 23.27 3.89
C VAL A 350 4.10 24.13 5.15
N ALA A 351 4.93 25.17 5.09
CA ALA A 351 5.10 26.11 6.21
C ALA A 351 3.79 26.83 6.60
N ASN A 352 2.80 26.84 5.69
CA ASN A 352 1.48 27.45 5.92
C ASN A 352 0.35 26.39 5.97
N GLY A 353 0.65 25.19 6.48
CA GLY A 353 -0.31 24.12 6.69
C GLY A 353 -0.91 23.53 5.41
N GLY A 354 -0.24 23.69 4.25
CA GLY A 354 -0.73 23.25 2.94
C GLY A 354 -1.39 24.35 2.11
N ASN A 355 -1.58 25.55 2.67
CA ASN A 355 -2.24 26.67 2.01
C ASN A 355 -1.26 27.57 1.26
N HIS A 356 -1.73 28.20 0.18
CA HIS A 356 -0.95 29.20 -0.54
C HIS A 356 -0.84 30.50 0.25
N THR A 357 0.39 31.01 0.40
CA THR A 357 0.63 32.42 0.75
C THR A 357 0.45 33.31 -0.48
N THR A 358 0.48 34.63 -0.30
CA THR A 358 0.45 35.56 -1.43
C THR A 358 1.62 35.32 -2.40
N LYS A 359 2.81 35.03 -1.88
CA LYS A 359 4.01 34.75 -2.67
C LYS A 359 3.86 33.47 -3.50
N SER A 360 3.47 32.38 -2.89
CA SER A 360 3.29 31.10 -3.60
C SER A 360 2.13 31.15 -4.59
N ARG A 361 1.09 31.95 -4.32
CA ARG A 361 -0.03 32.18 -5.23
C ARG A 361 0.41 32.91 -6.51
N VAL A 362 1.24 33.93 -6.38
CA VAL A 362 1.80 34.66 -7.54
C VAL A 362 2.72 33.75 -8.36
N LEU A 363 3.64 33.04 -7.71
CA LEU A 363 4.53 32.10 -8.40
C LEU A 363 3.72 31.01 -9.12
N ASN A 364 2.71 30.44 -8.48
CA ASN A 364 1.84 29.45 -9.10
C ASN A 364 1.10 30.02 -10.32
N ALA A 365 0.55 31.23 -10.25
CA ALA A 365 -0.13 31.87 -11.38
C ALA A 365 0.77 32.04 -12.61
N ILE A 366 2.08 32.26 -12.40
CA ILE A 366 3.08 32.37 -13.49
C ILE A 366 3.46 30.99 -14.03
N PHE A 367 3.84 30.06 -13.16
CA PHE A 367 4.44 28.79 -13.58
C PHE A 367 3.42 27.69 -13.91
N TYR A 368 2.20 27.78 -13.41
CA TYR A 368 1.16 26.79 -13.71
C TYR A 368 0.90 26.66 -15.22
N PRO A 369 0.56 27.72 -15.97
CA PRO A 369 0.30 27.60 -17.41
C PRO A 369 1.56 27.28 -18.23
N LEU A 370 2.73 27.68 -17.75
CA LEU A 370 3.98 27.52 -18.48
C LEU A 370 4.66 26.17 -18.28
N VAL A 371 4.53 25.59 -17.06
CA VAL A 371 5.30 24.41 -16.66
C VAL A 371 4.44 23.38 -15.93
N PHE A 372 3.74 23.77 -14.84
CA PHE A 372 3.16 22.79 -13.92
C PHE A 372 2.02 21.99 -14.52
N ARG A 373 1.15 22.63 -15.30
CA ARG A 373 0.09 21.94 -16.02
C ARG A 373 0.63 20.82 -16.91
N ALA A 374 1.69 21.13 -17.68
CA ALA A 374 2.31 20.13 -18.55
C ALA A 374 3.01 19.01 -17.76
N LEU A 375 3.57 19.31 -16.58
CA LEU A 375 4.12 18.29 -15.69
C LEU A 375 3.04 17.40 -15.12
N GLN A 376 1.95 17.96 -14.60
CA GLN A 376 0.81 17.20 -14.10
C GLN A 376 0.21 16.27 -15.17
N GLU A 377 0.04 16.76 -16.41
CA GLU A 377 -0.43 15.96 -17.54
C GLU A 377 0.54 14.80 -17.85
N ARG A 378 1.84 15.05 -17.79
CA ARG A 378 2.86 14.04 -18.08
C ARG A 378 2.99 12.95 -17.02
N VAL A 379 2.80 13.30 -15.75
CA VAL A 379 2.78 12.31 -14.66
C VAL A 379 1.40 11.66 -14.51
N GLY A 380 0.37 12.15 -15.24
CA GLY A 380 -0.97 11.60 -15.20
C GLY A 380 -1.79 12.00 -13.96
N LEU A 381 -1.44 13.11 -13.30
CA LEU A 381 -2.08 13.56 -12.05
C LEU A 381 -2.70 14.96 -12.15
N ARG A 382 -3.13 15.36 -13.36
CA ARG A 382 -3.71 16.70 -13.57
C ARG A 382 -5.05 16.89 -12.86
N HIS A 383 -5.85 15.83 -12.80
CA HIS A 383 -7.16 15.85 -12.17
C HIS A 383 -7.14 15.37 -10.73
N CYS A 384 -5.95 15.05 -10.21
CA CYS A 384 -5.80 14.55 -8.86
C CYS A 384 -6.15 15.64 -7.83
N ARG A 385 -7.28 15.45 -7.13
CA ARG A 385 -7.74 16.35 -6.07
C ARG A 385 -7.21 15.94 -4.70
N ARG A 386 -6.87 14.65 -4.52
CA ARG A 386 -6.20 14.12 -3.35
C ARG A 386 -5.29 12.98 -3.74
N ALA A 387 -4.05 13.08 -3.31
CA ALA A 387 -3.11 11.98 -3.34
C ALA A 387 -2.65 11.63 -1.92
N SER A 388 -2.25 10.38 -1.72
CA SER A 388 -1.75 9.93 -0.43
C SER A 388 -0.50 9.08 -0.59
N SER A 389 0.38 9.11 0.42
CA SER A 389 1.55 8.25 0.52
C SER A 389 1.56 7.54 1.87
N GLY A 390 1.86 6.26 1.89
CA GLY A 390 1.91 5.46 3.12
C GLY A 390 2.68 4.16 2.96
N ALA A 391 2.57 3.28 3.95
CA ALA A 391 3.25 1.99 4.06
C ALA A 391 4.77 2.06 4.27
N ALA A 392 5.43 3.20 4.00
CA ALA A 392 6.83 3.49 4.30
C ALA A 392 7.03 5.01 4.39
N PRO A 393 8.11 5.49 5.04
CA PRO A 393 8.45 6.92 5.06
C PRO A 393 8.82 7.44 3.66
N ILE A 394 8.47 8.69 3.36
CA ILE A 394 8.79 9.37 2.11
C ILE A 394 9.69 10.60 2.37
N ALA A 395 10.61 10.87 1.45
CA ALA A 395 11.47 12.04 1.55
C ALA A 395 10.65 13.33 1.44
N PRO A 396 10.80 14.30 2.39
CA PRO A 396 10.05 15.55 2.39
C PRO A 396 10.19 16.35 1.08
N GLU A 397 11.34 16.30 0.44
CA GLU A 397 11.61 16.99 -0.81
C GLU A 397 10.72 16.52 -1.98
N VAL A 398 10.36 15.24 -1.98
CA VAL A 398 9.42 14.67 -2.96
C VAL A 398 8.02 15.22 -2.75
N LEU A 399 7.57 15.28 -1.50
CA LEU A 399 6.26 15.86 -1.14
C LEU A 399 6.20 17.36 -1.46
N GLU A 400 7.25 18.13 -1.12
CA GLU A 400 7.38 19.55 -1.45
C GLU A 400 7.23 19.78 -2.95
N PHE A 401 7.90 18.94 -3.76
CA PHE A 401 7.81 19.04 -5.22
C PHE A 401 6.38 18.83 -5.72
N PHE A 402 5.73 17.73 -5.35
CA PHE A 402 4.36 17.43 -5.83
C PHE A 402 3.35 18.48 -5.34
N MET A 403 3.41 18.89 -4.08
CA MET A 403 2.60 19.99 -3.56
C MET A 403 2.86 21.30 -4.31
N GLY A 404 4.12 21.53 -4.69
CA GLY A 404 4.53 22.72 -5.42
C GLY A 404 3.99 22.79 -6.85
N ILE A 405 3.92 21.67 -7.55
CA ILE A 405 3.29 21.59 -8.87
C ILE A 405 1.76 21.51 -8.82
N GLY A 406 1.17 21.43 -7.61
CA GLY A 406 -0.29 21.41 -7.42
C GLY A 406 -0.92 20.03 -7.29
N VAL A 407 -0.15 18.98 -7.02
CA VAL A 407 -0.65 17.65 -6.66
C VAL A 407 -0.62 17.53 -5.13
N PRO A 408 -1.77 17.48 -4.45
CA PRO A 408 -1.83 17.49 -2.97
C PRO A 408 -1.58 16.09 -2.40
N VAL A 409 -0.32 15.78 -2.09
CA VAL A 409 0.10 14.50 -1.50
C VAL A 409 0.16 14.61 0.01
N PHE A 410 -0.51 13.69 0.71
CA PHE A 410 -0.56 13.63 2.18
C PHE A 410 -0.01 12.31 2.68
N GLU A 411 0.86 12.37 3.69
CA GLU A 411 1.32 11.16 4.38
C GLU A 411 0.23 10.64 5.30
N LEU A 412 0.17 9.30 5.39
CA LEU A 412 -0.71 8.59 6.31
C LEU A 412 0.00 7.36 6.87
N TYR A 413 -0.48 6.90 8.01
CA TYR A 413 0.06 5.74 8.70
C TYR A 413 -1.06 4.80 9.11
N GLY A 414 -0.78 3.51 8.96
CA GLY A 414 -1.58 2.39 9.38
C GLY A 414 -0.86 1.09 9.06
N MET A 415 -1.37 0.02 9.59
CA MET A 415 -0.90 -1.34 9.38
C MET A 415 -2.10 -2.27 9.19
N THR A 416 -1.86 -3.50 8.74
CA THR A 416 -2.95 -4.46 8.53
C THR A 416 -3.78 -4.68 9.78
N GLU A 417 -3.12 -4.78 10.93
CA GLU A 417 -3.73 -5.06 12.22
C GLU A 417 -4.62 -3.92 12.76
N ASN A 418 -4.56 -2.73 12.14
CA ASN A 418 -5.48 -1.63 12.44
C ASN A 418 -6.26 -1.14 11.20
N SER A 419 -6.48 -2.06 10.23
CA SER A 419 -7.21 -1.80 8.98
C SER A 419 -6.67 -0.60 8.19
N ALA A 420 -5.35 -0.35 8.25
CA ALA A 420 -4.63 0.73 7.59
C ALA A 420 -5.11 2.16 7.93
N VAL A 421 -5.86 2.35 9.01
CA VAL A 421 -6.34 3.67 9.46
C VAL A 421 -5.88 3.97 10.87
N ALA A 422 -4.90 4.86 11.01
CA ALA A 422 -4.45 5.38 12.29
C ALA A 422 -4.28 6.90 12.26
N THR A 423 -3.40 7.43 11.39
CA THR A 423 -3.14 8.87 11.29
C THR A 423 -3.10 9.35 9.84
N CYS A 424 -3.29 10.64 9.64
CA CYS A 424 -3.19 11.30 8.35
C CYS A 424 -2.74 12.75 8.51
N ASN A 425 -1.94 13.25 7.55
CA ASN A 425 -1.75 14.69 7.41
C ASN A 425 -3.01 15.31 6.79
N PHE A 426 -3.67 16.19 7.52
CA PHE A 426 -4.90 16.84 7.07
C PHE A 426 -4.61 18.16 6.34
N PRO A 427 -5.38 18.51 5.29
CA PRO A 427 -5.32 19.83 4.67
C PRO A 427 -5.44 20.94 5.71
N GLY A 428 -4.61 21.95 5.60
CA GLY A 428 -4.53 23.05 6.57
C GLY A 428 -3.68 22.77 7.82
N ARG A 429 -3.27 21.52 8.06
CA ARG A 429 -2.52 21.10 9.26
C ARG A 429 -1.38 20.14 8.92
N ILE A 430 -0.74 20.34 7.77
CA ILE A 430 0.33 19.47 7.27
C ILE A 430 1.63 19.73 8.02
N LYS A 431 2.29 18.64 8.42
CA LYS A 431 3.68 18.64 8.91
C LYS A 431 4.49 17.55 8.21
N LEU A 432 5.39 17.95 7.32
CA LEU A 432 6.29 17.00 6.67
C LEU A 432 7.23 16.32 7.67
N GLY A 433 7.57 15.07 7.37
CA GLY A 433 8.34 14.21 8.28
C GLY A 433 7.52 13.68 9.45
N THR A 434 6.19 13.87 9.42
CA THR A 434 5.23 13.23 10.33
C THR A 434 4.18 12.49 9.52
N VAL A 435 3.58 11.48 10.14
CA VAL A 435 2.45 10.76 9.56
C VAL A 435 1.09 11.41 9.89
N GLY A 436 1.14 12.65 10.39
CA GLY A 436 -0.05 13.46 10.67
C GLY A 436 -0.66 13.25 12.06
N GLU A 437 -1.92 13.64 12.17
CA GLU A 437 -2.75 13.53 13.37
C GLU A 437 -3.59 12.25 13.33
N PRO A 438 -3.97 11.66 14.47
CA PRO A 438 -4.97 10.58 14.49
C PRO A 438 -6.28 11.00 13.81
N TYR A 439 -6.90 10.09 13.08
CA TYR A 439 -8.28 10.30 12.63
C TYR A 439 -9.21 10.49 13.83
N ALA A 440 -10.33 11.17 13.62
CA ALA A 440 -11.36 11.31 14.64
C ALA A 440 -11.80 9.92 15.15
N ASP A 441 -12.00 9.80 16.47
CA ASP A 441 -12.43 8.58 17.16
C ASP A 441 -11.41 7.42 17.13
N ILE A 442 -10.14 7.69 16.77
CA ILE A 442 -9.04 6.75 16.91
C ILE A 442 -8.25 7.07 18.18
N GLY A 443 -8.27 6.13 19.13
CA GLY A 443 -7.35 6.17 20.26
C GLY A 443 -5.94 5.87 19.78
N LEU A 444 -5.01 6.82 20.02
CA LEU A 444 -3.59 6.63 19.77
C LEU A 444 -2.80 7.12 20.97
N ARG A 445 -1.87 6.32 21.44
CA ARG A 445 -0.91 6.71 22.48
C ARG A 445 0.50 6.28 22.10
N ILE A 446 1.47 6.90 22.70
CA ILE A 446 2.88 6.50 22.64
C ILE A 446 3.25 6.06 24.04
N ASP A 447 3.71 4.81 24.18
CA ASP A 447 4.10 4.23 25.46
C ASP A 447 5.32 5.00 26.03
N GLU A 448 5.23 5.44 27.27
CA GLU A 448 6.24 6.30 27.89
C GLU A 448 7.58 5.58 28.13
N GLN A 449 7.59 4.26 28.25
CA GLN A 449 8.80 3.49 28.55
C GLN A 449 9.52 3.02 27.29
N THR A 450 8.75 2.59 26.29
CA THR A 450 9.28 1.97 25.08
C THR A 450 9.27 2.92 23.87
N GLY A 451 8.48 3.98 23.90
CA GLY A 451 8.20 4.83 22.76
C GLY A 451 7.29 4.19 21.71
N GLU A 452 6.71 3.02 22.01
CA GLU A 452 5.87 2.29 21.07
C GLU A 452 4.55 3.01 20.80
N VAL A 453 4.21 3.19 19.53
CA VAL A 453 2.90 3.67 19.11
C VAL A 453 1.87 2.56 19.33
N GLN A 454 0.76 2.88 19.97
CA GLN A 454 -0.32 1.94 20.26
C GLN A 454 -1.66 2.54 19.82
N THR A 455 -2.54 1.71 19.23
CA THR A 455 -3.86 2.15 18.74
C THR A 455 -5.00 1.36 19.39
N LYS A 456 -6.15 2.02 19.57
CA LYS A 456 -7.35 1.38 20.08
C LYS A 456 -8.60 1.96 19.41
N HIS A 457 -9.23 1.18 18.54
CA HIS A 457 -10.44 1.57 17.80
C HIS A 457 -11.12 0.33 17.19
N PRO A 458 -12.39 0.40 16.76
CA PRO A 458 -13.11 -0.74 16.18
C PRO A 458 -12.49 -1.35 14.90
N GLY A 459 -11.60 -0.64 14.23
CA GLY A 459 -10.85 -1.14 13.08
C GLY A 459 -9.64 -2.02 13.46
N ASN A 460 -9.32 -2.19 14.75
CA ASN A 460 -8.28 -3.13 15.15
C ASN A 460 -8.74 -4.57 14.90
N PHE A 461 -7.85 -5.39 14.34
CA PHE A 461 -8.11 -6.76 13.91
C PHE A 461 -8.54 -7.68 15.06
N GLN A 462 -9.15 -8.83 14.73
CA GLN A 462 -9.55 -9.82 15.73
C GLN A 462 -8.37 -10.67 16.25
N GLY A 463 -7.23 -10.66 15.56
CA GLY A 463 -6.04 -11.43 15.89
C GLY A 463 -5.48 -12.17 14.68
N TYR A 464 -4.48 -13.00 14.91
CA TYR A 464 -3.86 -13.81 13.86
C TYR A 464 -4.48 -15.20 13.79
N TRP A 465 -4.83 -15.63 12.57
CA TRP A 465 -5.41 -16.93 12.28
C TRP A 465 -4.54 -18.07 12.84
N ASN A 466 -5.17 -18.98 13.59
CA ASN A 466 -4.49 -20.12 14.23
C ASN A 466 -3.28 -19.79 15.12
N LYS A 467 -3.13 -18.53 15.58
CA LYS A 467 -1.96 -18.09 16.37
C LYS A 467 -2.38 -17.27 17.61
N PRO A 468 -3.09 -17.90 18.58
CA PRO A 468 -3.61 -17.19 19.76
C PRO A 468 -2.51 -16.57 20.64
N GLU A 469 -1.35 -17.23 20.76
CA GLU A 469 -0.23 -16.70 21.53
C GLU A 469 0.32 -15.41 20.91
N LYS A 470 0.50 -15.40 19.57
CA LYS A 470 0.95 -14.20 18.85
C LYS A 470 -0.08 -13.09 18.90
N THR A 471 -1.36 -13.43 18.90
CA THR A 471 -2.44 -12.49 19.09
C THR A 471 -2.36 -11.84 20.47
N ALA A 472 -2.19 -12.63 21.53
CA ALA A 472 -2.07 -12.12 22.89
C ALA A 472 -0.84 -11.19 23.08
N GLU A 473 0.30 -11.51 22.44
CA GLU A 473 1.51 -10.65 22.46
C GLU A 473 1.26 -9.28 21.77
N THR A 474 0.32 -9.22 20.84
CA THR A 474 0.05 -8.01 20.04
C THR A 474 -0.84 -7.00 20.78
N PHE A 475 -1.52 -7.40 21.83
CA PHE A 475 -2.32 -6.50 22.64
C PHE A 475 -1.71 -6.28 24.03
N THR A 476 -1.93 -5.08 24.56
CA THR A 476 -1.63 -4.79 25.98
C THR A 476 -2.73 -5.35 26.88
N GLU A 477 -2.48 -5.44 28.18
CA GLU A 477 -3.47 -5.91 29.16
C GLU A 477 -4.75 -5.04 29.17
N ASP A 478 -4.64 -3.75 28.85
CA ASP A 478 -5.75 -2.79 28.75
C ASP A 478 -6.34 -2.68 27.33
N GLY A 479 -5.97 -3.63 26.44
CA GLY A 479 -6.57 -3.83 25.12
C GLY A 479 -6.13 -2.85 24.03
N TRP A 480 -4.94 -2.24 24.13
CA TRP A 480 -4.34 -1.47 23.06
C TRP A 480 -3.54 -2.37 22.13
N LEU A 481 -3.68 -2.14 20.84
CA LEU A 481 -2.86 -2.80 19.82
C LEU A 481 -1.44 -2.22 19.84
N ARG A 482 -0.44 -3.09 19.99
CA ARG A 482 0.99 -2.79 19.86
C ARG A 482 1.35 -2.78 18.38
N THR A 483 1.85 -1.65 17.88
CA THR A 483 2.21 -1.56 16.45
C THR A 483 3.60 -2.09 16.15
N GLY A 484 4.47 -2.16 17.16
CA GLY A 484 5.90 -2.44 17.00
C GLY A 484 6.67 -1.28 16.35
N ASP A 485 6.04 -0.14 16.12
CA ASP A 485 6.65 1.07 15.61
C ASP A 485 6.94 2.03 16.77
N VAL A 486 8.14 2.62 16.79
CA VAL A 486 8.52 3.66 17.74
C VAL A 486 8.17 5.02 17.15
N GLY A 487 7.53 5.86 17.94
CA GLY A 487 7.11 7.19 17.50
C GLY A 487 7.31 8.26 18.56
N GLU A 488 7.12 9.49 18.13
CA GLU A 488 7.16 10.66 19.00
C GLU A 488 6.08 11.67 18.63
N TRP A 489 5.57 12.41 19.62
CA TRP A 489 4.65 13.51 19.38
C TRP A 489 5.41 14.77 18.95
N VAL A 490 5.02 15.33 17.81
CA VAL A 490 5.49 16.61 17.31
C VAL A 490 4.45 17.68 17.61
N ASP A 491 4.83 18.70 18.38
CA ASP A 491 3.96 19.80 18.83
C ASP A 491 2.65 19.33 19.51
N GLY A 492 2.66 18.12 20.08
CA GLY A 492 1.55 17.56 20.84
C GLY A 492 0.33 17.13 20.03
N SER A 493 0.40 17.12 18.69
CA SER A 493 -0.73 16.75 17.81
C SER A 493 -0.37 15.77 16.69
N HIS A 494 0.84 15.89 16.13
CA HIS A 494 1.28 15.06 15.01
C HIS A 494 2.16 13.92 15.51
N VAL A 495 2.05 12.78 14.88
CA VAL A 495 2.88 11.61 15.16
C VAL A 495 4.02 11.56 14.15
N LYS A 496 5.25 11.42 14.62
CA LYS A 496 6.41 11.06 13.80
C LYS A 496 6.76 9.60 14.12
N ILE A 497 6.77 8.75 13.10
CA ILE A 497 7.32 7.40 13.23
C ILE A 497 8.84 7.51 13.13
N VAL A 498 9.53 7.02 14.14
CA VAL A 498 10.99 7.03 14.21
C VAL A 498 11.55 5.82 13.47
N ASP A 499 11.13 4.63 13.85
CA ASP A 499 11.51 3.37 13.19
C ASP A 499 10.71 2.19 13.74
N ARG A 500 10.92 1.00 13.17
CA ARG A 500 10.51 -0.27 13.79
C ARG A 500 11.33 -0.53 15.04
N MET A 501 10.69 -0.92 16.13
CA MET A 501 11.37 -1.21 17.41
C MET A 501 12.49 -2.26 17.25
N LYS A 502 12.28 -3.26 16.39
CA LYS A 502 13.25 -4.33 16.12
C LYS A 502 14.39 -3.91 15.18
N ASP A 503 14.22 -2.84 14.42
CA ASP A 503 15.19 -2.38 13.43
C ASP A 503 16.10 -1.27 13.96
N ILE A 504 15.78 -0.69 15.13
CA ILE A 504 16.62 0.31 15.79
C ILE A 504 18.00 -0.29 16.08
N ILE A 505 19.02 0.37 15.55
CA ILE A 505 20.42 0.02 15.75
C ILE A 505 20.89 0.52 17.11
N ILE A 506 21.42 -0.38 17.94
CA ILE A 506 22.10 -0.02 19.20
C ILE A 506 23.60 -0.18 18.99
N THR A 507 24.30 0.91 18.79
CA THR A 507 25.75 0.89 18.59
C THR A 507 26.50 0.36 19.82
N SER A 508 27.75 -0.08 19.66
CA SER A 508 28.59 -0.53 20.78
C SER A 508 28.81 0.57 21.83
N GLY A 509 28.56 1.83 21.51
CA GLY A 509 28.56 2.96 22.43
C GLY A 509 27.22 3.20 23.16
N GLY A 510 26.22 2.35 22.95
CA GLY A 510 24.89 2.42 23.57
C GLY A 510 23.98 3.52 22.97
N LYS A 511 24.27 4.03 21.76
CA LYS A 511 23.41 4.99 21.10
C LYS A 511 22.37 4.29 20.23
N ASN A 512 21.09 4.62 20.40
CA ASN A 512 20.00 4.21 19.54
C ASN A 512 19.99 5.08 18.27
N ILE A 513 19.96 4.44 17.12
CA ILE A 513 19.96 5.09 15.80
C ILE A 513 18.85 4.46 14.96
N SER A 514 18.04 5.31 14.32
CA SER A 514 17.07 4.88 13.30
C SER A 514 17.80 4.68 11.96
N PRO A 515 17.94 3.45 11.45
CA PRO A 515 18.49 3.23 10.13
C PRO A 515 17.60 3.78 9.02
N SER A 516 16.28 3.73 9.19
CA SER A 516 15.31 4.11 8.15
C SER A 516 15.41 5.58 7.75
N GLU A 517 15.70 6.51 8.67
CA GLU A 517 15.89 7.93 8.34
C GLU A 517 17.09 8.14 7.40
N ILE A 518 18.19 7.44 7.67
CA ILE A 518 19.42 7.53 6.88
C ILE A 518 19.23 6.86 5.51
N GLU A 519 18.62 5.68 5.49
CA GLU A 519 18.30 4.92 4.27
C GLU A 519 17.38 5.72 3.33
N ASN A 520 16.33 6.34 3.87
CA ASN A 520 15.42 7.18 3.09
C ASN A 520 16.11 8.44 2.56
N SER A 521 17.04 9.01 3.31
CA SER A 521 17.83 10.14 2.81
C SER A 521 18.75 9.75 1.64
N LEU A 522 19.30 8.52 1.65
CA LEU A 522 20.05 7.97 0.50
C LEU A 522 19.12 7.73 -0.71
N LYS A 523 17.96 7.11 -0.46
CA LYS A 523 16.96 6.78 -1.50
C LYS A 523 16.26 8.00 -2.10
N ALA A 524 16.36 9.17 -1.47
CA ALA A 524 15.92 10.43 -2.09
C ALA A 524 16.70 10.76 -3.39
N SER A 525 17.87 10.17 -3.58
CA SER A 525 18.63 10.24 -4.84
C SER A 525 18.06 9.28 -5.88
N PRO A 526 17.76 9.73 -7.12
CA PRO A 526 17.24 8.86 -8.17
C PRO A 526 18.21 7.76 -8.61
N PHE A 527 19.47 7.83 -8.21
CA PHE A 527 20.51 6.84 -8.55
C PHE A 527 20.52 5.64 -7.59
N ILE A 528 19.89 5.75 -6.43
CA ILE A 528 19.85 4.71 -5.40
C ILE A 528 18.50 3.99 -5.46
N LYS A 529 18.55 2.68 -5.73
CA LYS A 529 17.36 1.81 -5.70
C LYS A 529 17.01 1.42 -4.28
N GLU A 530 18.02 0.99 -3.51
CA GLU A 530 17.85 0.55 -2.14
C GLU A 530 19.13 0.78 -1.32
N ALA A 531 18.96 0.96 -0.02
CA ALA A 531 20.07 1.12 0.91
C ALA A 531 19.72 0.42 2.23
N MET A 532 20.69 -0.28 2.82
CA MET A 532 20.58 -0.89 4.13
C MET A 532 21.72 -0.44 5.03
N VAL A 533 21.37 0.30 6.10
CA VAL A 533 22.32 0.74 7.12
C VAL A 533 22.54 -0.36 8.15
N ILE A 534 23.80 -0.60 8.49
CA ILE A 534 24.25 -1.66 9.40
C ILE A 534 25.13 -1.03 10.48
N GLY A 535 24.97 -1.48 11.74
CA GLY A 535 25.74 -0.91 12.85
C GLY A 535 25.39 -1.46 14.23
N ASP A 536 24.45 -2.42 14.31
CA ASP A 536 24.05 -3.01 15.58
C ASP A 536 25.23 -3.70 16.27
N GLY A 537 25.51 -3.34 17.54
CA GLY A 537 26.69 -3.79 18.29
C GLY A 537 28.03 -3.29 17.74
N ARG A 538 28.08 -2.52 16.65
CA ARG A 538 29.31 -2.04 15.99
C ARG A 538 29.71 -0.65 16.44
N LYS A 539 30.98 -0.28 16.16
CA LYS A 539 31.54 1.05 16.54
C LYS A 539 31.07 2.21 15.68
N TYR A 540 30.65 1.93 14.44
CA TYR A 540 30.19 2.92 13.47
C TYR A 540 29.22 2.30 12.48
N LEU A 541 28.49 3.15 11.75
CA LEU A 541 27.55 2.73 10.73
C LEU A 541 28.24 2.48 9.39
N THR A 542 27.76 1.46 8.69
CA THR A 542 28.11 1.14 7.31
C THR A 542 26.83 0.96 6.49
N ALA A 543 26.91 0.90 5.17
CA ALA A 543 25.76 0.68 4.31
C ALA A 543 26.05 -0.29 3.16
N LEU A 544 25.05 -1.12 2.83
CA LEU A 544 24.93 -1.78 1.52
C LEU A 544 24.05 -0.90 0.64
N VAL A 545 24.45 -0.69 -0.60
CA VAL A 545 23.77 0.21 -1.55
C VAL A 545 23.52 -0.49 -2.88
N ALA A 546 22.26 -0.49 -3.33
CA ALA A 546 21.85 -0.92 -4.67
C ALA A 546 21.54 0.29 -5.55
N ILE A 547 22.03 0.28 -6.78
CA ILE A 547 21.75 1.34 -7.77
C ILE A 547 20.43 1.09 -8.50
N GLU A 548 19.79 2.17 -8.97
CA GLU A 548 18.67 2.09 -9.90
C GLU A 548 19.23 1.88 -11.31
N LEU A 549 19.12 0.64 -11.83
CA LEU A 549 19.78 0.22 -13.08
C LEU A 549 19.45 1.14 -14.26
N ASP A 550 18.18 1.44 -14.50
CA ASP A 550 17.74 2.27 -15.62
C ASP A 550 18.34 3.67 -15.56
N VAL A 551 18.32 4.28 -14.38
CA VAL A 551 18.77 5.66 -14.17
C VAL A 551 20.29 5.78 -14.26
N VAL A 552 21.00 4.84 -13.62
CA VAL A 552 22.47 4.82 -13.65
C VAL A 552 22.97 4.38 -15.02
N GLY A 553 22.25 3.48 -15.71
CA GLY A 553 22.54 3.07 -17.09
C GLY A 553 22.41 4.24 -18.06
N ASP A 554 21.35 5.00 -18.01
CA ASP A 554 21.18 6.23 -18.80
C ASP A 554 22.29 7.27 -18.50
N TRP A 555 22.63 7.44 -17.23
CA TRP A 555 23.73 8.32 -16.83
C TRP A 555 25.07 7.83 -17.40
N ALA A 556 25.35 6.52 -17.35
CA ALA A 556 26.57 5.92 -17.88
C ALA A 556 26.66 6.10 -19.41
N LEU A 557 25.54 5.88 -20.13
CA LEU A 557 25.47 6.11 -21.58
C LEU A 557 25.81 7.57 -21.95
N ARG A 558 25.29 8.55 -21.22
CA ARG A 558 25.59 9.98 -21.41
C ARG A 558 27.05 10.34 -21.13
N LYS A 559 27.71 9.55 -20.28
CA LYS A 559 29.14 9.67 -19.96
C LYS A 559 30.04 8.87 -20.88
N ASN A 560 29.47 8.15 -21.86
CA ASN A 560 30.18 7.19 -22.71
C ASN A 560 30.90 6.11 -21.88
N LEU A 561 30.32 5.67 -20.79
CA LEU A 561 30.82 4.63 -19.91
C LEU A 561 30.17 3.30 -20.29
N PRO A 562 30.92 2.39 -20.97
CA PRO A 562 30.35 1.10 -21.37
C PRO A 562 30.22 0.16 -20.18
N TYR A 563 29.12 -0.60 -20.16
CA TYR A 563 28.90 -1.68 -19.21
C TYR A 563 28.09 -2.82 -19.88
N THR A 564 28.11 -4.00 -19.28
CA THR A 564 27.45 -5.20 -19.84
C THR A 564 26.38 -5.78 -18.89
N THR A 565 26.58 -5.68 -17.58
CA THR A 565 25.70 -6.24 -16.57
C THR A 565 25.49 -5.23 -15.43
N TYR A 566 24.48 -5.48 -14.59
CA TYR A 566 24.29 -4.72 -13.36
C TYR A 566 25.57 -4.69 -12.51
N ARG A 567 26.20 -5.85 -12.32
CA ARG A 567 27.43 -5.96 -11.54
C ARG A 567 28.55 -5.11 -12.11
N ASP A 568 28.80 -5.22 -13.43
CA ASP A 568 29.83 -4.42 -14.11
C ASP A 568 29.54 -2.92 -13.92
N LEU A 569 28.28 -2.49 -14.03
CA LEU A 569 27.89 -1.09 -13.82
C LEU A 569 28.10 -0.65 -12.36
N SER A 570 27.63 -1.44 -11.39
CA SER A 570 27.70 -1.09 -9.96
C SER A 570 29.15 -1.04 -9.43
N GLU A 571 30.07 -1.80 -10.02
CA GLU A 571 31.49 -1.85 -9.64
C GLU A 571 32.37 -0.80 -10.37
N LYS A 572 31.78 0.01 -11.31
CA LYS A 572 32.55 1.07 -12.01
C LYS A 572 33.01 2.15 -11.01
N PRO A 573 34.28 2.58 -11.08
CA PRO A 573 34.81 3.62 -10.21
C PRO A 573 34.01 4.91 -10.25
N GLU A 574 33.51 5.30 -11.44
CA GLU A 574 32.69 6.51 -11.63
C GLU A 574 31.33 6.41 -10.97
N VAL A 575 30.73 5.21 -10.91
CA VAL A 575 29.47 4.95 -10.21
C VAL A 575 29.71 4.95 -8.71
N ILE A 576 30.79 4.34 -8.23
CA ILE A 576 31.18 4.36 -6.82
C ILE A 576 31.43 5.81 -6.35
N GLU A 577 32.12 6.63 -7.15
CA GLU A 577 32.37 8.05 -6.85
C GLU A 577 31.05 8.84 -6.78
N MET A 578 30.10 8.56 -7.68
CA MET A 578 28.79 9.16 -7.67
C MET A 578 28.02 8.79 -6.38
N VAL A 579 28.02 7.52 -5.99
CA VAL A 579 27.38 7.05 -4.77
C VAL A 579 28.08 7.61 -3.53
N GLN A 580 29.44 7.72 -3.53
CA GLN A 580 30.18 8.35 -2.42
C GLN A 580 29.72 9.78 -2.20
N LYS A 581 29.51 10.54 -3.26
CA LYS A 581 28.97 11.91 -3.15
C LYS A 581 27.59 11.94 -2.49
N ILE A 582 26.70 11.01 -2.88
CA ILE A 582 25.36 10.91 -2.28
C ILE A 582 25.46 10.57 -0.79
N VAL A 583 26.36 9.64 -0.42
CA VAL A 583 26.63 9.28 0.97
C VAL A 583 27.17 10.48 1.76
N ASP A 584 28.09 11.25 1.19
CA ASP A 584 28.67 12.43 1.84
C ASP A 584 27.60 13.52 2.05
N GLU A 585 26.79 13.82 1.03
CA GLU A 585 25.66 14.77 1.12
C GLU A 585 24.59 14.30 2.13
N THR A 586 24.36 12.99 2.24
CA THR A 586 23.49 12.40 3.26
C THR A 586 24.08 12.60 4.66
N ASN A 587 25.37 12.30 4.84
CA ASN A 587 26.06 12.45 6.12
C ASN A 587 26.04 13.88 6.66
N GLU A 588 25.97 14.90 5.80
CA GLU A 588 25.85 16.31 6.21
C GLU A 588 24.53 16.63 6.94
N LYS A 589 23.50 15.81 6.70
CA LYS A 589 22.17 15.99 7.30
C LYS A 589 22.05 15.39 8.71
N PHE A 590 22.97 14.50 9.09
CA PHE A 590 22.92 13.70 10.32
C PHE A 590 24.07 14.03 11.29
N ALA A 591 23.91 13.65 12.56
CA ALA A 591 24.96 13.79 13.53
C ALA A 591 26.17 12.89 13.16
N ARG A 592 27.39 13.31 13.55
CA ARG A 592 28.63 12.58 13.20
C ARG A 592 28.63 11.09 13.56
N VAL A 593 27.91 10.71 14.60
CA VAL A 593 27.80 9.30 15.06
C VAL A 593 26.80 8.50 14.21
N GLU A 594 25.88 9.16 13.54
CA GLU A 594 24.88 8.60 12.61
C GLU A 594 25.39 8.57 11.16
N GLY A 595 26.57 9.14 10.92
CA GLY A 595 27.16 9.16 9.57
C GLY A 595 27.73 7.80 9.17
N ILE A 596 27.41 7.38 7.94
CA ILE A 596 27.94 6.19 7.27
C ILE A 596 29.45 6.39 7.05
N LYS A 597 30.27 5.46 7.54
CA LYS A 597 31.74 5.52 7.43
C LYS A 597 32.28 4.79 6.22
N LYS A 598 31.61 3.71 5.81
CA LYS A 598 31.95 2.92 4.64
C LYS A 598 30.68 2.38 4.01
N PHE A 599 30.70 2.12 2.73
CA PHE A 599 29.62 1.42 2.04
C PHE A 599 30.19 0.37 1.06
N ARG A 600 29.33 -0.54 0.65
CA ARG A 600 29.58 -1.48 -0.44
C ARG A 600 28.40 -1.48 -1.38
N MET A 601 28.71 -1.60 -2.68
CA MET A 601 27.70 -1.81 -3.70
C MET A 601 27.18 -3.24 -3.63
N ILE A 602 25.87 -3.42 -3.72
CA ILE A 602 25.26 -4.75 -3.91
C ILE A 602 25.52 -5.16 -5.36
N PRO A 603 26.08 -6.36 -5.62
CA PRO A 603 26.57 -6.75 -6.96
C PRO A 603 25.46 -7.30 -7.88
N LYS A 604 24.21 -7.34 -7.44
CA LYS A 604 23.07 -7.85 -8.22
C LYS A 604 21.85 -6.96 -7.99
N GLU A 605 20.87 -7.02 -8.88
CA GLU A 605 19.54 -6.49 -8.56
C GLU A 605 18.90 -7.34 -7.49
N LEU A 606 18.20 -6.66 -6.58
CA LEU A 606 17.48 -7.32 -5.51
C LEU A 606 16.14 -7.83 -6.05
N ASP A 607 15.79 -9.07 -5.69
CA ASP A 607 14.58 -9.73 -6.11
C ASP A 607 13.84 -10.35 -4.93
N HIS A 608 12.52 -10.53 -5.11
CA HIS A 608 11.69 -11.23 -4.13
C HIS A 608 11.92 -12.75 -4.17
N GLU A 609 12.11 -13.33 -5.36
CA GLU A 609 12.32 -14.77 -5.54
C GLU A 609 13.59 -15.26 -4.86
N ASP A 610 14.64 -14.44 -4.85
CA ASP A 610 15.91 -14.75 -4.16
C ASP A 610 15.84 -14.53 -2.63
N GLY A 611 14.73 -13.99 -2.12
CA GLY A 611 14.45 -13.86 -0.71
C GLY A 611 14.96 -12.58 -0.03
N GLU A 612 15.62 -11.65 -0.75
CA GLU A 612 16.09 -10.39 -0.18
C GLU A 612 14.96 -9.39 0.09
N LEU A 613 13.91 -9.47 -0.71
CA LEU A 613 12.75 -8.60 -0.59
C LEU A 613 11.54 -9.38 -0.07
N THR A 614 10.61 -8.69 0.54
CA THR A 614 9.24 -9.20 0.74
C THR A 614 8.44 -9.07 -0.56
N ALA A 615 7.29 -9.74 -0.66
CA ALA A 615 6.37 -9.56 -1.77
C ALA A 615 5.93 -8.09 -1.97
N THR A 616 6.00 -7.27 -0.93
CA THR A 616 5.77 -5.80 -0.97
C THR A 616 7.03 -4.99 -1.27
N GLN A 617 8.08 -5.61 -1.80
CA GLN A 617 9.36 -4.99 -2.17
C GLN A 617 10.09 -4.31 -1.00
N LYS A 618 9.89 -4.76 0.25
CA LYS A 618 10.63 -4.29 1.43
C LYS A 618 11.83 -5.21 1.70
N LEU A 619 12.97 -4.63 2.06
CA LEU A 619 14.17 -5.38 2.42
C LEU A 619 13.93 -6.29 3.63
N LYS A 620 14.31 -7.56 3.48
CA LYS A 620 14.43 -8.50 4.60
C LYS A 620 15.84 -8.40 5.19
N ARG A 621 16.04 -7.56 6.21
CA ARG A 621 17.36 -7.24 6.77
C ARG A 621 18.19 -8.48 7.15
N SER A 622 17.56 -9.50 7.74
CA SER A 622 18.24 -10.74 8.09
C SER A 622 18.77 -11.48 6.85
N ALA A 623 17.95 -11.63 5.81
CA ALA A 623 18.36 -12.27 4.57
C ALA A 623 19.51 -11.52 3.88
N MET A 624 19.47 -10.19 3.90
CA MET A 624 20.55 -9.36 3.36
C MET A 624 21.86 -9.55 4.11
N VAL A 625 21.83 -9.64 5.44
CA VAL A 625 23.03 -9.91 6.25
C VAL A 625 23.57 -11.31 6.00
N ASP A 626 22.69 -12.30 5.87
CA ASP A 626 23.07 -13.68 5.60
C ASP A 626 23.69 -13.82 4.20
N MET A 627 23.11 -13.19 3.19
CA MET A 627 23.56 -13.28 1.80
C MET A 627 24.82 -12.46 1.52
N PHE A 628 24.93 -11.26 2.08
CA PHE A 628 26.02 -10.32 1.84
C PHE A 628 26.95 -10.15 3.04
N GLY A 629 27.00 -11.15 3.95
CA GLY A 629 27.79 -11.09 5.18
C GLY A 629 29.26 -10.77 4.94
N ASP A 630 29.89 -11.35 3.91
CA ASP A 630 31.30 -11.07 3.56
C ASP A 630 31.51 -9.59 3.16
N LEU A 631 30.56 -8.99 2.44
CA LEU A 631 30.62 -7.56 2.10
C LEU A 631 30.48 -6.71 3.38
N VAL A 632 29.56 -7.10 4.27
CA VAL A 632 29.35 -6.43 5.56
C VAL A 632 30.63 -6.46 6.39
N GLU A 633 31.22 -7.64 6.60
CA GLU A 633 32.45 -7.78 7.41
C GLU A 633 33.66 -7.05 6.78
N SER A 634 33.73 -6.94 5.45
CA SER A 634 34.79 -6.18 4.76
C SER A 634 34.78 -4.68 5.10
N MET A 635 33.70 -4.19 5.67
CA MET A 635 33.56 -2.77 6.03
C MET A 635 34.03 -2.47 7.46
N TYR A 636 34.18 -3.47 8.32
CA TYR A 636 34.65 -3.32 9.70
C TYR A 636 36.09 -3.74 9.86
#